data_d547c473e0d947ded697a773fd72be1a
#
_entry.id   d547c473e0d947ded697a773fd72be1a
#
_cell.length_a   1.000
_cell.length_b   1.000
_cell.length_c   1.000
_cell.angle_alpha   90.00
_cell.angle_beta   90.00
_cell.angle_gamma   90.00
#
_symmetry.space_group_name_H-M   'P 1'
#
loop_
_entity.id
_entity.type
_entity.pdbx_description
1 polymer ?
#
loop_
_entity_poly.entity_id
_entity_poly.type
_entity_poly.pdbx_seq_one_letter_code
_entity_poly.pdbx_strand_id
1 'polypeptide(L)'
;GSEMCIRDRTITDCQNEVGKITHAQDNIGRGIMSLGTLILYNGEITKNQIAKGSGAGVYVDGGNFYMYKGSISDNKVTINGNGGGVYAKDSTNFVISGGSIDSNHAPSSGGGIYYESTISKSVKFNISGGNIVRNTAVTGNGGGIWLKSAYGNMRFTMSGGRISNNVASKNGGGVYISEPYYGKFTVSSTAQITDNAGNGNDNNVYLPSGKTILIGANGLSSSAKIGVTMGQQLAEGVRVAIAKGTSDDYTLTADDLNAFNSDTGYYKYALDNAVNFSSGELHVHGLCGTANCTESKNHKNVLWTAIRTEEDLRNIKGGSSSSHRQYYYLTTNIALNNTSWNPTGYISLCLNGYSITANGNFDTITVGEGKDTDSLTLCDCNGSGNNTGEITHVDGMKGRGVYLKPFSDLSLYSGNITGNNTDDHGGGVYLDGSFFYMYGGSITDNSANNGGGVAGRVSNYKVNGGYVVGRLLMLGGTITGNKAAANGGGVDMDCAFEMCGGSITSNEADANGGGVAVKGDHSVEWSGGSVTGNTAKNNGSGVYVAESVEAMEVNGDVNITGNTNGNVYLPGGKTITVGSTRGSGTSLTDGANIGVTLEKLPAEGDFMKFAEAATGITLTDEIAGKFTIDNNSSNTYSVQNIDNSLYVVSGELHEHAICGSADCSHKTKHDDVLWTPLTYNADTQALMRGGTKVSSSNGTEGMEYKLPAGNYYLLNDITFAGTIKISGNVNLCLNGKSITNSAQDASTFVIPKNGNLTLCDHESGTITSTDKLSLIHISEPTRHAQIS
;
A
#
# COMPACT_ATOMS: atom_id res chain seq x y z
N GLY A 1 -20.31 22.25 71.37
CA GLY A 1 -19.66 22.66 70.13
C GLY A 1 -20.71 23.08 69.08
N SER A 2 -20.78 24.35 68.78
CA SER A 2 -21.67 24.89 67.79
C SER A 2 -21.04 24.60 66.40
N GLU A 3 -21.78 23.91 65.59
CA GLU A 3 -21.43 23.81 64.16
C GLU A 3 -21.57 25.19 63.52
N MET A 4 -20.58 25.63 62.74
CA MET A 4 -20.67 26.89 62.00
C MET A 4 -21.54 26.70 60.79
N CYS A 5 -22.76 27.20 60.80
CA CYS A 5 -23.64 27.23 59.62
C CYS A 5 -23.32 28.45 58.78
N ILE A 6 -22.85 28.23 57.56
CA ILE A 6 -22.45 29.28 56.64
C ILE A 6 -23.40 29.30 55.44
N ARG A 7 -23.91 30.49 55.12
CA ARG A 7 -24.64 30.77 53.89
C ARG A 7 -23.84 31.83 53.11
N ASP A 8 -23.39 31.50 51.88
CA ASP A 8 -22.69 32.41 50.97
C ASP A 8 -21.44 33.09 51.55
N ARG A 9 -20.41 32.26 51.90
CA ARG A 9 -19.17 32.73 52.54
C ARG A 9 -17.95 32.35 51.76
N THR A 10 -16.99 33.28 51.70
CA THR A 10 -15.65 33.08 51.18
C THR A 10 -14.66 32.97 52.34
N ILE A 11 -13.81 31.95 52.26
CA ILE A 11 -12.74 31.77 53.24
C ILE A 11 -11.42 32.08 52.56
N THR A 12 -10.74 33.10 53.04
CA THR A 12 -9.41 33.50 52.60
C THR A 12 -8.46 33.58 53.79
N ASP A 13 -7.22 33.36 53.56
CA ASP A 13 -6.14 33.61 54.48
C ASP A 13 -5.24 34.69 53.86
N CYS A 14 -5.14 35.81 54.56
CA CYS A 14 -4.45 37.02 54.11
C CYS A 14 -3.04 37.17 54.74
N GLN A 15 -2.61 36.24 55.58
CA GLN A 15 -1.33 36.29 56.28
C GLN A 15 -0.42 35.11 55.95
N ASN A 16 0.86 35.21 56.28
CA ASN A 16 1.84 34.15 56.05
C ASN A 16 1.65 32.92 56.93
N GLU A 17 0.78 32.94 57.91
CA GLU A 17 0.39 31.77 58.71
C GLU A 17 -0.95 31.25 58.22
N VAL A 18 -1.03 29.94 57.97
CA VAL A 18 -2.25 29.28 57.43
C VAL A 18 -3.31 29.22 58.51
N GLY A 19 -4.40 29.97 58.36
CA GLY A 19 -5.57 29.94 59.27
C GLY A 19 -6.27 28.61 59.24
N LYS A 20 -6.72 28.10 60.39
CA LYS A 20 -7.30 26.77 60.52
C LYS A 20 -8.73 26.82 61.02
N ILE A 21 -9.59 25.99 60.51
CA ILE A 21 -10.91 25.64 61.04
C ILE A 21 -10.81 24.22 61.61
N THR A 22 -10.83 24.16 62.95
CA THR A 22 -10.66 22.89 63.64
C THR A 22 -11.43 22.94 64.98
N HIS A 23 -11.71 21.79 65.57
CA HIS A 23 -12.24 21.68 66.89
C HIS A 23 -11.10 21.58 67.90
N ALA A 24 -11.33 22.08 69.15
CA ALA A 24 -10.40 21.85 70.22
C ALA A 24 -10.25 20.35 70.51
N GLN A 25 -9.14 19.99 71.10
CA GLN A 25 -8.84 18.61 71.43
C GLN A 25 -10.02 18.00 72.22
N ASP A 26 -10.43 16.78 71.87
CA ASP A 26 -11.52 15.99 72.44
C ASP A 26 -12.96 16.52 72.12
N ASN A 27 -13.13 17.60 71.40
CA ASN A 27 -14.44 18.07 70.97
C ASN A 27 -14.87 17.49 69.64
N ILE A 28 -16.14 17.16 69.51
CA ILE A 28 -16.74 16.56 68.31
C ILE A 28 -17.62 17.61 67.62
N GLY A 29 -17.36 17.84 66.34
CA GLY A 29 -18.15 18.70 65.49
C GLY A 29 -17.64 18.75 64.05
N ARG A 30 -18.45 19.23 63.14
CA ARG A 30 -18.05 19.52 61.73
C ARG A 30 -17.25 20.80 61.64
N GLY A 31 -16.30 20.84 60.73
CA GLY A 31 -15.61 22.08 60.42
C GLY A 31 -16.58 23.12 59.87
N ILE A 32 -17.27 22.76 58.79
CA ILE A 32 -18.22 23.67 58.12
C ILE A 32 -19.49 22.91 57.70
N MET A 33 -20.65 23.53 57.94
CA MET A 33 -21.92 23.18 57.32
C MET A 33 -22.37 24.33 56.38
N SER A 34 -22.54 24.06 55.11
CA SER A 34 -22.94 25.04 54.11
C SER A 34 -24.26 24.64 53.45
N LEU A 35 -25.23 25.57 53.54
CA LEU A 35 -26.53 25.50 52.84
C LEU A 35 -26.60 26.46 51.66
N GLY A 36 -25.53 27.18 51.41
CA GLY A 36 -25.35 28.11 50.28
C GLY A 36 -24.04 27.90 49.54
N THR A 37 -23.40 28.94 49.07
CA THR A 37 -22.13 28.89 48.37
C THR A 37 -20.97 28.96 49.36
N LEU A 38 -20.11 27.92 49.34
CA LEU A 38 -18.82 27.89 50.03
C LEU A 38 -17.68 28.02 49.05
N ILE A 39 -16.83 29.00 49.26
CA ILE A 39 -15.62 29.22 48.46
C ILE A 39 -14.39 29.16 49.36
N LEU A 40 -13.48 28.26 49.05
CA LEU A 40 -12.20 28.13 49.75
C LEU A 40 -11.06 28.59 48.82
N TYR A 41 -10.53 29.77 49.06
CA TYR A 41 -9.37 30.30 48.34
C TYR A 41 -8.06 29.87 48.95
N ASN A 42 -8.01 29.70 50.30
CA ASN A 42 -6.87 29.24 51.04
C ASN A 42 -7.31 28.85 52.49
N GLY A 43 -6.41 28.45 53.34
CA GLY A 43 -6.67 27.99 54.73
C GLY A 43 -6.88 26.50 54.85
N GLU A 44 -6.93 26.02 56.09
CA GLU A 44 -7.07 24.60 56.41
C GLU A 44 -8.37 24.31 57.15
N ILE A 45 -9.12 23.28 56.69
CA ILE A 45 -10.24 22.71 57.42
C ILE A 45 -9.76 21.34 57.88
N THR A 46 -9.32 21.26 59.15
CA THR A 46 -8.51 20.11 59.56
C THR A 46 -8.89 19.59 60.94
N LYS A 47 -8.67 18.29 61.12
CA LYS A 47 -8.83 17.60 62.42
C LYS A 47 -10.24 17.73 63.03
N ASN A 48 -11.24 17.95 62.21
CA ASN A 48 -12.62 17.96 62.66
C ASN A 48 -13.15 16.53 62.77
N GLN A 49 -13.87 16.22 63.79
CA GLN A 49 -14.34 14.87 64.09
C GLN A 49 -15.82 14.85 64.41
N ILE A 50 -16.55 13.90 63.81
CA ILE A 50 -17.96 13.63 64.18
C ILE A 50 -18.14 12.14 64.44
N ALA A 51 -19.02 11.82 65.40
CA ALA A 51 -19.29 10.41 65.70
C ALA A 51 -20.18 9.74 64.62
N LYS A 52 -21.29 10.39 64.30
CA LYS A 52 -22.29 9.90 63.32
C LYS A 52 -22.66 11.05 62.39
N GLY A 53 -23.06 10.68 61.16
CA GLY A 53 -23.41 11.64 60.14
C GLY A 53 -22.29 11.73 59.06
N SER A 54 -22.37 12.73 58.19
CA SER A 54 -21.49 12.84 57.05
C SER A 54 -20.80 14.21 56.98
N GLY A 55 -19.65 14.30 56.28
CA GLY A 55 -18.96 15.57 56.07
C GLY A 55 -18.27 16.09 57.32
N ALA A 56 -17.29 15.39 57.90
CA ALA A 56 -16.60 15.86 59.10
C ALA A 56 -15.83 17.16 58.89
N GLY A 57 -15.15 17.32 57.75
CA GLY A 57 -14.55 18.59 57.35
C GLY A 57 -15.60 19.56 56.86
N VAL A 58 -16.32 19.22 55.81
CA VAL A 58 -17.30 20.07 55.15
C VAL A 58 -18.56 19.27 54.79
N TYR A 59 -19.72 19.84 55.11
CA TYR A 59 -21.02 19.36 54.71
C TYR A 59 -21.71 20.42 53.84
N VAL A 60 -22.05 20.07 52.59
CA VAL A 60 -22.73 20.95 51.62
C VAL A 60 -24.11 20.37 51.33
N ASP A 61 -25.20 21.13 51.50
CA ASP A 61 -26.55 20.69 51.16
C ASP A 61 -27.23 21.74 50.26
N GLY A 62 -27.45 21.40 49.01
CA GLY A 62 -28.10 22.21 47.98
C GLY A 62 -27.31 23.41 47.48
N GLY A 63 -26.18 23.77 48.07
CA GLY A 63 -25.35 24.91 47.72
C GLY A 63 -24.28 24.59 46.64
N ASN A 64 -23.40 25.56 46.45
CA ASN A 64 -22.24 25.40 45.60
C ASN A 64 -20.95 25.25 46.39
N PHE A 65 -20.00 24.53 45.90
CA PHE A 65 -18.68 24.37 46.48
C PHE A 65 -17.59 24.70 45.47
N TYR A 66 -16.70 25.61 45.85
CA TYR A 66 -15.54 25.99 45.06
C TYR A 66 -14.28 25.93 45.90
N MET A 67 -13.29 25.18 45.44
CA MET A 67 -11.97 25.08 46.08
C MET A 67 -10.89 25.46 45.09
N TYR A 68 -10.21 26.56 45.34
CA TYR A 68 -9.14 27.10 44.49
C TYR A 68 -7.75 26.75 45.07
N LYS A 69 -7.61 26.79 46.39
CA LYS A 69 -6.40 26.44 47.15
C LYS A 69 -6.79 25.96 48.56
N GLY A 70 -5.81 25.84 49.46
CA GLY A 70 -6.03 25.43 50.84
C GLY A 70 -6.12 23.91 50.99
N SER A 71 -6.50 23.44 52.17
CA SER A 71 -6.61 22.01 52.45
C SER A 71 -7.85 21.64 53.25
N ILE A 72 -8.39 20.46 52.98
CA ILE A 72 -9.39 19.78 53.82
C ILE A 72 -8.74 18.46 54.25
N SER A 73 -8.21 18.39 55.48
CA SER A 73 -7.33 17.30 55.89
C SER A 73 -7.60 16.73 57.25
N ASP A 74 -7.26 15.48 57.43
CA ASP A 74 -7.34 14.77 58.72
C ASP A 74 -8.74 14.84 59.38
N ASN A 75 -9.79 15.06 58.62
CA ASN A 75 -11.15 15.07 59.14
C ASN A 75 -11.71 13.65 59.18
N LYS A 76 -12.45 13.35 60.23
CA LYS A 76 -12.84 11.97 60.54
C LYS A 76 -14.29 11.84 60.97
N VAL A 77 -15.04 10.98 60.30
CA VAL A 77 -16.25 10.36 60.85
C VAL A 77 -15.82 9.07 61.57
N THR A 78 -16.30 8.81 62.79
CA THR A 78 -15.75 7.73 63.62
C THR A 78 -16.60 6.46 63.70
N ILE A 79 -17.94 6.58 63.63
CA ILE A 79 -18.83 5.43 63.88
C ILE A 79 -19.59 5.07 62.60
N ASN A 80 -20.32 6.00 62.01
CA ASN A 80 -21.15 5.76 60.84
C ASN A 80 -21.37 7.05 60.06
N GLY A 81 -21.09 7.03 58.78
CA GLY A 81 -21.28 8.16 57.85
C GLY A 81 -20.31 8.15 56.70
N ASN A 82 -20.53 9.09 55.77
CA ASN A 82 -19.84 9.24 54.51
C ASN A 82 -19.11 10.59 54.42
N GLY A 83 -18.18 10.71 53.49
CA GLY A 83 -17.51 11.98 53.22
C GLY A 83 -16.70 12.46 54.38
N GLY A 84 -15.55 11.80 54.68
CA GLY A 84 -14.69 12.21 55.79
C GLY A 84 -14.21 13.65 55.61
N GLY A 85 -13.70 13.99 54.45
CA GLY A 85 -13.35 15.35 54.08
C GLY A 85 -14.59 16.21 53.76
N VAL A 86 -15.28 15.81 52.68
CA VAL A 86 -16.45 16.55 52.16
C VAL A 86 -17.62 15.60 51.89
N TYR A 87 -18.77 15.99 52.40
CA TYR A 87 -20.05 15.43 51.95
C TYR A 87 -20.82 16.50 51.24
N ALA A 88 -21.22 16.24 49.96
CA ALA A 88 -22.01 17.15 49.17
C ALA A 88 -23.29 16.47 48.71
N LYS A 89 -24.44 17.10 48.92
CA LYS A 89 -25.73 16.66 48.47
C LYS A 89 -26.37 17.75 47.62
N ASP A 90 -26.86 17.36 46.43
CA ASP A 90 -27.62 18.22 45.52
C ASP A 90 -26.91 19.55 45.14
N SER A 91 -25.59 19.59 45.26
CA SER A 91 -24.77 20.75 44.87
C SER A 91 -24.77 20.90 43.33
N THR A 92 -25.22 22.05 42.85
CA THR A 92 -25.32 22.30 41.42
C THR A 92 -23.97 22.56 40.77
N ASN A 93 -23.03 23.14 41.49
CA ASN A 93 -21.65 23.32 41.04
C ASN A 93 -20.70 22.90 42.18
N PHE A 94 -19.93 21.86 41.92
CA PHE A 94 -18.87 21.41 42.78
C PHE A 94 -17.55 21.48 41.99
N VAL A 95 -16.68 22.39 42.35
CA VAL A 95 -15.49 22.71 41.56
C VAL A 95 -14.23 22.67 42.43
N ILE A 96 -13.24 21.90 41.98
CA ILE A 96 -11.91 21.88 42.54
C ILE A 96 -10.92 22.27 41.46
N SER A 97 -10.28 23.40 41.58
CA SER A 97 -9.25 23.87 40.67
C SER A 97 -7.85 23.92 41.28
N GLY A 98 -7.74 23.62 42.56
CA GLY A 98 -6.48 23.54 43.29
C GLY A 98 -6.71 23.13 44.75
N GLY A 99 -5.64 23.11 45.56
CA GLY A 99 -5.64 22.69 46.94
C GLY A 99 -5.55 21.17 47.15
N SER A 100 -5.81 20.70 48.34
CA SER A 100 -5.71 19.29 48.73
C SER A 100 -6.86 18.82 49.60
N ILE A 101 -7.43 17.65 49.27
CA ILE A 101 -8.34 16.91 50.15
C ILE A 101 -7.58 15.65 50.58
N ASP A 102 -7.08 15.61 51.80
CA ASP A 102 -6.00 14.73 52.18
C ASP A 102 -6.26 14.03 53.53
N SER A 103 -5.94 12.76 53.60
CA SER A 103 -5.94 11.98 54.83
C SER A 103 -7.27 12.03 55.63
N ASN A 104 -8.40 12.23 54.93
CA ASN A 104 -9.72 12.20 55.55
C ASN A 104 -10.24 10.75 55.62
N HIS A 105 -11.11 10.49 56.60
CA HIS A 105 -11.54 9.16 56.99
C HIS A 105 -13.06 9.09 57.10
N ALA A 106 -13.68 8.14 56.39
CA ALA A 106 -15.09 7.81 56.53
C ALA A 106 -15.27 6.32 56.86
N PRO A 107 -16.11 5.98 57.85
CA PRO A 107 -16.42 4.57 58.13
C PRO A 107 -17.09 3.88 56.97
N SER A 108 -17.94 4.58 56.21
CA SER A 108 -18.67 4.02 55.09
C SER A 108 -17.99 4.37 53.77
N SER A 109 -18.49 5.31 52.99
CA SER A 109 -18.00 5.60 51.64
C SER A 109 -17.53 7.03 51.46
N GLY A 110 -16.71 7.30 50.45
CA GLY A 110 -16.20 8.64 50.16
C GLY A 110 -15.26 9.13 51.23
N GLY A 111 -14.10 8.50 51.43
CA GLY A 111 -13.12 8.93 52.42
C GLY A 111 -12.78 10.40 52.29
N GLY A 112 -12.42 10.84 51.11
CA GLY A 112 -12.21 12.24 50.73
C GLY A 112 -13.52 12.98 50.46
N ILE A 113 -14.23 12.54 49.44
CA ILE A 113 -15.47 13.17 48.96
C ILE A 113 -16.57 12.12 48.81
N TYR A 114 -17.72 12.40 49.36
CA TYR A 114 -18.98 11.73 49.02
C TYR A 114 -19.91 12.74 48.40
N TYR A 115 -20.28 12.48 47.13
CA TYR A 115 -21.17 13.38 46.41
C TYR A 115 -22.40 12.61 45.90
N GLU A 116 -23.59 13.10 46.26
CA GLU A 116 -24.84 12.57 45.71
C GLU A 116 -25.75 13.68 45.18
N SER A 117 -26.46 13.32 44.10
CA SER A 117 -27.51 14.15 43.53
C SER A 117 -28.81 13.38 43.46
N THR A 118 -29.82 13.93 44.13
CA THR A 118 -31.19 13.41 44.15
C THR A 118 -32.16 14.28 43.39
N ILE A 119 -31.68 15.37 42.72
CA ILE A 119 -32.47 16.31 41.97
C ILE A 119 -32.39 16.01 40.46
N SER A 120 -33.43 16.35 39.71
CA SER A 120 -33.51 16.19 38.27
C SER A 120 -32.74 17.23 37.46
N LYS A 121 -32.26 18.30 38.10
CA LYS A 121 -31.44 19.33 37.45
C LYS A 121 -30.04 18.83 37.11
N SER A 122 -29.46 19.38 36.05
CA SER A 122 -28.06 19.07 35.73
C SER A 122 -27.12 19.59 36.80
N VAL A 123 -26.24 18.71 37.27
CA VAL A 123 -25.22 19.02 38.24
C VAL A 123 -23.82 18.85 37.66
N LYS A 124 -22.91 19.73 38.05
CA LYS A 124 -21.54 19.75 37.53
C LYS A 124 -20.57 19.49 38.68
N PHE A 125 -19.77 18.45 38.53
CA PHE A 125 -18.62 18.20 39.37
C PHE A 125 -17.36 18.31 38.53
N ASN A 126 -16.57 19.33 38.70
CA ASN A 126 -15.38 19.60 37.92
C ASN A 126 -14.12 19.60 38.76
N ILE A 127 -13.11 18.87 38.30
CA ILE A 127 -11.76 18.89 38.83
C ILE A 127 -10.83 19.34 37.72
N SER A 128 -10.26 20.52 37.84
CA SER A 128 -9.26 21.01 36.86
C SER A 128 -7.86 21.13 37.47
N GLY A 129 -7.72 20.84 38.75
CA GLY A 129 -6.44 20.83 39.49
C GLY A 129 -6.63 20.35 40.91
N GLY A 130 -5.58 20.42 41.73
CA GLY A 130 -5.59 19.98 43.11
C GLY A 130 -5.37 18.48 43.30
N ASN A 131 -5.28 18.05 44.56
CA ASN A 131 -4.94 16.69 44.95
C ASN A 131 -6.02 16.10 45.87
N ILE A 132 -6.47 14.88 45.58
CA ILE A 132 -7.34 14.10 46.47
C ILE A 132 -6.54 12.85 46.83
N VAL A 133 -5.96 12.86 48.03
CA VAL A 133 -4.90 11.88 48.35
C VAL A 133 -5.06 11.31 49.76
N ARG A 134 -4.62 10.08 49.95
CA ARG A 134 -4.56 9.39 51.27
C ARG A 134 -5.88 9.33 52.02
N ASN A 135 -7.01 9.46 51.35
CA ASN A 135 -8.31 9.37 52.01
C ASN A 135 -8.76 7.91 52.13
N THR A 136 -9.52 7.58 53.16
CA THR A 136 -9.89 6.20 53.48
C THR A 136 -11.40 6.03 53.67
N ALA A 137 -11.98 5.06 52.93
CA ALA A 137 -13.34 4.53 53.17
C ALA A 137 -13.21 3.12 53.78
N VAL A 138 -13.57 2.98 55.08
CA VAL A 138 -13.22 1.79 55.86
C VAL A 138 -14.03 0.55 55.52
N THR A 139 -15.33 0.67 55.26
CA THR A 139 -16.21 -0.48 54.98
C THR A 139 -16.90 -0.36 53.60
N GLY A 140 -16.67 0.72 52.87
CA GLY A 140 -17.38 1.04 51.67
C GLY A 140 -16.49 1.25 50.44
N ASN A 141 -17.03 2.01 49.49
CA ASN A 141 -16.45 2.34 48.20
C ASN A 141 -15.97 3.79 48.15
N GLY A 142 -15.12 4.11 47.16
CA GLY A 142 -14.69 5.47 46.93
C GLY A 142 -13.78 6.01 48.02
N GLY A 143 -12.54 5.53 48.11
CA GLY A 143 -11.55 6.04 49.06
C GLY A 143 -11.32 7.53 48.86
N GLY A 144 -11.03 7.95 47.64
CA GLY A 144 -10.95 9.34 47.20
C GLY A 144 -12.33 9.96 47.00
N ILE A 145 -13.08 9.46 46.06
CA ILE A 145 -14.38 10.01 45.62
C ILE A 145 -15.43 8.90 45.48
N TRP A 146 -16.61 9.13 46.04
CA TRP A 146 -17.81 8.36 45.78
C TRP A 146 -18.88 9.23 45.14
N LEU A 147 -19.46 8.78 44.02
CA LEU A 147 -20.43 9.55 43.24
C LEU A 147 -21.73 8.79 43.04
N LYS A 148 -22.87 9.50 43.15
CA LYS A 148 -24.20 8.98 42.82
C LYS A 148 -25.06 10.03 42.14
N SER A 149 -25.79 9.64 41.09
CA SER A 149 -26.80 10.50 40.49
C SER A 149 -28.11 9.73 40.29
N ALA A 150 -29.15 10.17 40.98
CA ALA A 150 -30.45 9.49 40.93
C ALA A 150 -31.13 9.58 39.53
N TYR A 151 -30.79 10.57 38.75
CA TYR A 151 -31.42 10.82 37.43
C TYR A 151 -30.43 10.73 36.25
N GLY A 152 -29.19 10.33 36.47
CA GLY A 152 -28.17 10.26 35.42
C GLY A 152 -27.74 11.61 34.81
N ASN A 153 -28.06 12.69 35.46
CA ASN A 153 -27.86 14.08 35.03
C ASN A 153 -26.57 14.71 35.53
N MET A 154 -25.76 13.96 36.27
CA MET A 154 -24.46 14.42 36.76
C MET A 154 -23.42 14.40 35.66
N ARG A 155 -22.64 15.46 35.58
CA ARG A 155 -21.46 15.58 34.73
C ARG A 155 -20.23 15.70 35.61
N PHE A 156 -19.54 14.59 35.79
CA PHE A 156 -18.24 14.59 36.45
C PHE A 156 -17.17 14.79 35.38
N THR A 157 -16.38 15.83 35.49
CA THR A 157 -15.31 16.17 34.55
C THR A 157 -14.00 16.34 35.29
N MET A 158 -12.96 15.66 34.83
CA MET A 158 -11.61 15.83 35.34
C MET A 158 -10.68 16.20 34.19
N SER A 159 -10.20 17.46 34.19
CA SER A 159 -9.28 17.96 33.17
C SER A 159 -7.85 18.15 33.68
N GLY A 160 -7.62 17.94 34.95
CA GLY A 160 -6.33 18.03 35.62
C GLY A 160 -6.45 17.60 37.06
N GLY A 161 -5.39 17.75 37.81
CA GLY A 161 -5.32 17.31 39.23
C GLY A 161 -5.00 15.84 39.35
N ARG A 162 -4.83 15.40 40.62
CA ARG A 162 -4.42 14.04 40.95
C ARG A 162 -5.32 13.42 42.00
N ILE A 163 -5.74 12.18 41.74
CA ILE A 163 -6.44 11.34 42.72
C ILE A 163 -5.55 10.11 42.96
N SER A 164 -4.91 10.04 44.16
CA SER A 164 -3.94 8.94 44.38
C SER A 164 -3.79 8.56 45.85
N ASN A 165 -3.29 7.37 46.08
CA ASN A 165 -3.05 6.81 47.43
C ASN A 165 -4.30 6.79 48.29
N ASN A 166 -5.50 6.79 47.71
CA ASN A 166 -6.74 6.64 48.47
C ASN A 166 -7.08 5.16 48.63
N VAL A 167 -7.75 4.81 49.72
CA VAL A 167 -8.05 3.42 50.06
C VAL A 167 -9.54 3.23 50.31
N ALA A 168 -10.12 2.23 49.67
CA ALA A 168 -11.46 1.74 49.96
C ALA A 168 -11.39 0.26 50.36
N SER A 169 -12.21 -0.18 51.34
CA SER A 169 -12.28 -1.62 51.59
C SER A 169 -12.99 -2.43 50.54
N LYS A 170 -13.73 -1.75 49.67
CA LYS A 170 -14.41 -2.37 48.49
C LYS A 170 -13.84 -1.78 47.20
N ASN A 171 -14.65 -1.22 46.37
CA ASN A 171 -14.27 -0.80 45.03
C ASN A 171 -13.99 0.71 44.92
N GLY A 172 -13.23 1.10 43.89
CA GLY A 172 -12.94 2.50 43.59
C GLY A 172 -12.11 3.17 44.66
N GLY A 173 -10.92 2.66 44.94
CA GLY A 173 -9.99 3.33 45.86
C GLY A 173 -9.82 4.79 45.51
N GLY A 174 -9.68 5.11 44.24
CA GLY A 174 -9.67 6.48 43.71
C GLY A 174 -11.08 7.01 43.52
N VAL A 175 -11.83 6.47 42.55
CA VAL A 175 -13.17 6.92 42.17
C VAL A 175 -14.13 5.74 42.06
N TYR A 176 -15.25 5.84 42.75
CA TYR A 176 -16.37 4.92 42.65
C TYR A 176 -17.61 5.64 42.15
N ILE A 177 -18.22 5.13 41.09
CA ILE A 177 -19.47 5.66 40.53
C ILE A 177 -20.57 4.64 40.75
N SER A 178 -21.59 5.05 41.57
CA SER A 178 -22.65 4.14 42.00
C SER A 178 -23.67 3.85 40.93
N GLU A 179 -24.08 2.59 40.83
CA GLU A 179 -25.25 2.17 40.05
C GLU A 179 -26.56 2.38 40.83
N PRO A 180 -27.72 2.37 40.18
CA PRO A 180 -27.97 2.18 38.75
C PRO A 180 -27.86 3.46 37.91
N TYR A 181 -27.78 4.62 38.54
CA TYR A 181 -27.83 5.91 37.89
C TYR A 181 -26.41 6.44 37.62
N TYR A 182 -25.92 6.15 36.45
CA TYR A 182 -24.58 6.56 36.04
C TYR A 182 -24.65 7.87 35.25
N GLY A 183 -24.10 8.93 35.79
CA GLY A 183 -23.89 10.20 35.09
C GLY A 183 -22.77 10.08 34.01
N LYS A 184 -22.42 11.18 33.37
CA LYS A 184 -21.29 11.24 32.46
C LYS A 184 -20.00 11.48 33.24
N PHE A 185 -19.03 10.59 33.08
CA PHE A 185 -17.67 10.81 33.57
C PHE A 185 -16.76 11.13 32.36
N THR A 186 -16.19 12.33 32.38
CA THR A 186 -15.33 12.83 31.31
C THR A 186 -13.94 13.12 31.83
N VAL A 187 -12.92 12.69 31.11
CA VAL A 187 -11.50 12.97 31.41
C VAL A 187 -10.87 13.71 30.22
N SER A 188 -9.91 14.58 30.49
CA SER A 188 -9.18 15.30 29.44
C SER A 188 -7.85 15.83 29.96
N SER A 189 -7.03 16.34 29.05
CA SER A 189 -5.79 17.05 29.36
C SER A 189 -4.84 16.24 30.27
N THR A 190 -4.57 16.68 31.51
CA THR A 190 -3.57 16.11 32.42
C THR A 190 -4.15 15.30 33.59
N ALA A 191 -5.39 14.80 33.48
CA ALA A 191 -6.05 14.04 34.54
C ALA A 191 -5.24 12.82 34.99
N GLN A 192 -5.04 12.67 36.31
CA GLN A 192 -4.31 11.54 36.91
C GLN A 192 -5.14 10.85 38.01
N ILE A 193 -5.40 9.56 37.84
CA ILE A 193 -6.09 8.70 38.77
C ILE A 193 -5.29 7.39 38.88
N THR A 194 -4.36 7.34 39.85
CA THR A 194 -3.38 6.24 39.98
C THR A 194 -3.09 5.93 41.45
N ASP A 195 -2.49 4.80 41.66
CA ASP A 195 -1.97 4.42 43.00
C ASP A 195 -3.06 4.37 44.09
N ASN A 196 -4.31 4.07 43.74
CA ASN A 196 -5.41 3.93 44.67
C ASN A 196 -5.74 2.45 44.89
N ALA A 197 -6.09 2.08 46.09
CA ALA A 197 -6.37 0.70 46.46
C ALA A 197 -7.84 0.47 46.85
N GLY A 198 -8.39 -0.66 46.37
CA GLY A 198 -9.70 -1.15 46.74
C GLY A 198 -9.69 -2.67 46.92
N ASN A 199 -10.35 -3.18 47.94
CA ASN A 199 -10.35 -4.60 48.26
C ASN A 199 -8.93 -5.23 48.31
N GLY A 200 -7.95 -4.44 48.78
CA GLY A 200 -6.55 -4.89 48.93
C GLY A 200 -5.73 -4.91 47.63
N ASN A 201 -6.26 -4.47 46.51
CA ASN A 201 -5.59 -4.43 45.20
C ASN A 201 -5.65 -3.03 44.61
N ASP A 202 -4.91 -2.81 43.52
CA ASP A 202 -5.04 -1.62 42.70
C ASP A 202 -6.50 -1.47 42.24
N ASN A 203 -7.08 -0.30 42.50
CA ASN A 203 -8.48 -0.04 42.18
C ASN A 203 -8.71 1.46 42.03
N ASN A 204 -8.30 1.99 40.87
CA ASN A 204 -8.26 3.43 40.68
C ASN A 204 -9.66 3.99 40.35
N VAL A 205 -10.17 3.66 39.14
CA VAL A 205 -11.55 3.96 38.77
C VAL A 205 -12.31 2.66 38.66
N TYR A 206 -13.31 2.46 39.54
CA TYR A 206 -14.21 1.33 39.34
C TYR A 206 -15.24 1.65 38.27
N LEU A 207 -15.17 0.91 37.15
CA LEU A 207 -16.04 1.08 35.99
C LEU A 207 -17.09 -0.05 35.95
N PRO A 208 -18.37 0.26 36.20
CA PRO A 208 -19.42 -0.73 36.13
C PRO A 208 -19.61 -1.35 34.76
N SER A 209 -20.18 -2.57 34.69
CA SER A 209 -20.45 -3.25 33.45
C SER A 209 -21.26 -2.39 32.47
N GLY A 210 -20.86 -2.37 31.19
CA GLY A 210 -21.52 -1.62 30.13
C GLY A 210 -21.35 -0.08 30.21
N LYS A 211 -20.49 0.41 31.09
CA LYS A 211 -20.19 1.84 31.20
C LYS A 211 -18.86 2.18 30.53
N THR A 212 -18.75 3.43 30.05
CA THR A 212 -17.52 3.95 29.44
C THR A 212 -17.16 5.32 30.03
N ILE A 213 -15.89 5.59 30.13
CA ILE A 213 -15.34 6.91 30.41
C ILE A 213 -15.37 7.72 29.12
N LEU A 214 -15.70 8.99 29.18
CA LEU A 214 -15.66 9.88 28.02
C LEU A 214 -14.33 10.64 27.97
N ILE A 215 -13.75 10.74 26.78
CA ILE A 215 -12.58 11.57 26.54
C ILE A 215 -13.06 12.91 26.00
N GLY A 216 -12.74 14.00 26.70
CA GLY A 216 -13.15 15.34 26.33
C GLY A 216 -12.58 15.79 24.98
N ALA A 217 -13.16 16.83 24.37
CA ALA A 217 -12.78 17.30 23.05
C ALA A 217 -11.29 17.66 22.88
N ASN A 218 -10.61 18.04 23.96
CA ASN A 218 -9.18 18.36 23.95
C ASN A 218 -8.28 17.12 24.09
N GLY A 219 -8.83 15.91 24.18
CA GLY A 219 -8.06 14.68 24.38
C GLY A 219 -7.34 14.61 25.73
N LEU A 220 -6.53 13.58 25.88
CA LEU A 220 -5.61 13.38 27.01
C LEU A 220 -4.18 13.69 26.56
N SER A 221 -3.38 14.24 27.46
CA SER A 221 -1.96 14.49 27.20
C SER A 221 -1.10 13.27 27.57
N SER A 222 0.14 13.26 27.17
CA SER A 222 1.12 12.22 27.54
C SER A 222 1.37 12.08 29.06
N SER A 223 1.03 13.09 29.84
CA SER A 223 1.12 13.06 31.33
C SER A 223 -0.13 12.50 32.01
N ALA A 224 -1.24 12.34 31.26
CA ALA A 224 -2.46 11.75 31.83
C ALA A 224 -2.27 10.26 32.14
N LYS A 225 -2.80 9.80 33.26
CA LYS A 225 -2.77 8.38 33.68
C LYS A 225 -4.01 8.02 34.46
N ILE A 226 -4.73 7.00 33.98
CA ILE A 226 -6.02 6.59 34.55
C ILE A 226 -6.03 5.07 34.67
N GLY A 227 -5.92 4.56 35.87
CA GLY A 227 -6.12 3.14 36.16
C GLY A 227 -7.62 2.82 36.18
N VAL A 228 -8.00 1.69 35.59
CA VAL A 228 -9.40 1.26 35.46
C VAL A 228 -9.54 -0.17 35.98
N THR A 229 -10.44 -0.37 36.91
CA THR A 229 -10.90 -1.67 37.38
C THR A 229 -12.27 -1.96 36.80
N MET A 230 -12.39 -3.05 36.07
CA MET A 230 -13.67 -3.44 35.44
C MET A 230 -14.61 -4.05 36.49
N GLY A 231 -15.87 -3.66 36.45
CA GLY A 231 -16.94 -4.24 37.29
C GLY A 231 -17.38 -5.63 36.85
N GLN A 232 -16.84 -6.15 35.79
CA GLN A 232 -17.04 -7.51 35.27
C GLN A 232 -15.73 -8.17 34.90
N GLN A 233 -15.64 -9.46 35.12
CA GLN A 233 -14.54 -10.25 34.54
C GLN A 233 -14.82 -10.55 33.08
N LEU A 234 -13.82 -10.35 32.23
CA LEU A 234 -13.94 -10.66 30.80
C LEU A 234 -13.61 -12.13 30.56
N ALA A 235 -14.41 -12.80 29.75
CA ALA A 235 -14.07 -14.12 29.23
C ALA A 235 -12.93 -14.03 28.22
N GLU A 236 -12.22 -15.11 28.01
CA GLU A 236 -11.08 -15.16 27.08
C GLU A 236 -11.49 -14.70 25.66
N GLY A 237 -10.72 -13.81 25.08
CA GLY A 237 -10.97 -13.24 23.75
C GLY A 237 -12.11 -12.21 23.68
N VAL A 238 -12.80 -11.95 24.82
CA VAL A 238 -13.83 -10.91 24.89
C VAL A 238 -13.21 -9.56 25.14
N ARG A 239 -13.62 -8.56 24.37
CA ARG A 239 -13.23 -7.16 24.52
C ARG A 239 -14.39 -6.28 24.99
N VAL A 240 -14.08 -5.23 25.71
CA VAL A 240 -15.06 -4.21 26.13
C VAL A 240 -14.45 -2.83 25.98
N ALA A 241 -15.21 -1.90 25.40
CA ALA A 241 -14.82 -0.51 25.31
C ALA A 241 -14.88 0.14 26.73
N ILE A 242 -13.78 0.70 27.21
CA ILE A 242 -13.69 1.34 28.54
C ILE A 242 -13.68 2.87 28.43
N ALA A 243 -13.24 3.42 27.30
CA ALA A 243 -13.27 4.85 27.06
C ALA A 243 -13.51 5.16 25.56
N LYS A 244 -14.16 6.30 25.31
CA LYS A 244 -14.41 6.81 23.95
C LYS A 244 -14.54 8.34 23.96
N GLY A 245 -14.43 8.97 22.80
CA GLY A 245 -14.64 10.41 22.64
C GLY A 245 -16.04 10.88 23.04
N THR A 246 -16.17 12.16 23.38
CA THR A 246 -17.46 12.79 23.73
C THR A 246 -18.37 13.02 22.53
N SER A 247 -17.84 12.97 21.29
CA SER A 247 -18.58 13.06 20.02
C SER A 247 -18.15 11.95 19.09
N ASP A 248 -18.99 11.63 18.11
CA ASP A 248 -18.68 10.63 17.06
C ASP A 248 -17.55 11.09 16.14
N ASP A 249 -17.33 12.40 16.01
CA ASP A 249 -16.24 12.99 15.23
C ASP A 249 -14.88 12.96 15.96
N TYR A 250 -14.85 12.58 17.24
CA TYR A 250 -13.62 12.50 17.99
C TYR A 250 -12.74 11.33 17.50
N THR A 251 -11.51 11.64 17.14
CA THR A 251 -10.53 10.62 16.74
C THR A 251 -9.60 10.30 17.91
N LEU A 252 -9.55 9.04 18.29
CA LEU A 252 -8.68 8.56 19.37
C LEU A 252 -7.20 8.76 19.02
N THR A 253 -6.45 9.37 19.93
CA THR A 253 -5.01 9.60 19.78
C THR A 253 -4.18 8.52 20.50
N ALA A 254 -2.87 8.47 20.21
CA ALA A 254 -1.94 7.60 20.94
C ALA A 254 -1.85 7.97 22.43
N ASP A 255 -1.91 9.26 22.78
CA ASP A 255 -1.90 9.73 24.15
C ASP A 255 -3.17 9.29 24.89
N ASP A 256 -4.35 9.35 24.23
CA ASP A 256 -5.58 8.82 24.80
C ASP A 256 -5.47 7.33 25.13
N LEU A 257 -4.94 6.54 24.20
CA LEU A 257 -4.72 5.12 24.43
C LEU A 257 -3.76 4.89 25.59
N ASN A 258 -2.64 5.60 25.60
CA ASN A 258 -1.57 5.42 26.58
C ASN A 258 -1.94 5.90 28.01
N ALA A 259 -2.90 6.82 28.11
CA ALA A 259 -3.39 7.33 29.37
C ALA A 259 -4.13 6.28 30.23
N PHE A 260 -4.77 5.28 29.60
CA PHE A 260 -5.53 4.26 30.32
C PHE A 260 -4.67 3.04 30.64
N ASN A 261 -4.82 2.50 31.85
CA ASN A 261 -4.20 1.25 32.27
C ASN A 261 -5.22 0.36 32.97
N SER A 262 -5.09 -0.95 32.82
CA SER A 262 -5.91 -1.92 33.51
C SER A 262 -5.32 -2.19 34.94
N ASP A 263 -6.10 -2.02 35.98
CA ASP A 263 -5.73 -2.40 37.34
C ASP A 263 -5.74 -3.93 37.52
N THR A 264 -6.36 -4.67 36.62
CA THR A 264 -6.56 -6.12 36.69
C THR A 264 -5.75 -6.89 35.63
N GLY A 265 -4.85 -6.24 34.91
CA GLY A 265 -3.94 -6.85 33.95
C GLY A 265 -4.58 -7.22 32.61
N TYR A 266 -5.72 -6.63 32.23
CA TYR A 266 -6.27 -6.79 30.88
C TYR A 266 -5.41 -6.12 29.84
N TYR A 267 -5.38 -6.71 28.62
CA TYR A 267 -4.73 -6.13 27.45
C TYR A 267 -5.52 -4.92 26.93
N LYS A 268 -4.81 -3.94 26.45
CA LYS A 268 -5.34 -2.65 25.98
C LYS A 268 -5.19 -2.46 24.48
N TYR A 269 -6.25 -2.04 23.80
CA TYR A 269 -6.27 -1.84 22.35
C TYR A 269 -7.05 -0.59 21.95
N ALA A 270 -6.57 0.10 20.91
CA ALA A 270 -7.35 1.11 20.18
C ALA A 270 -8.15 0.41 19.07
N LEU A 271 -9.46 0.36 19.22
CA LEU A 271 -10.34 -0.29 18.25
C LEU A 271 -11.72 0.38 18.24
N ASP A 272 -12.35 0.49 17.07
CA ASP A 272 -13.65 1.15 16.91
C ASP A 272 -13.72 2.56 17.52
N ASN A 273 -12.66 3.33 17.36
CA ASN A 273 -12.49 4.67 17.95
C ASN A 273 -12.73 4.71 19.48
N ALA A 274 -12.35 3.65 20.17
CA ALA A 274 -12.44 3.52 21.62
C ALA A 274 -11.19 2.84 22.19
N VAL A 275 -10.90 3.11 23.45
CA VAL A 275 -9.96 2.31 24.25
C VAL A 275 -10.69 1.08 24.75
N ASN A 276 -10.16 -0.10 24.42
CA ASN A 276 -10.77 -1.39 24.77
C ASN A 276 -9.85 -2.18 25.71
N PHE A 277 -10.44 -2.94 26.63
CA PHE A 277 -9.75 -3.97 27.40
C PHE A 277 -10.22 -5.37 26.97
N SER A 278 -9.28 -6.34 26.97
CA SER A 278 -9.54 -7.75 26.65
C SER A 278 -8.83 -8.66 27.67
N SER A 279 -9.41 -9.81 27.94
CA SER A 279 -8.82 -10.83 28.81
C SER A 279 -7.76 -11.70 28.14
N GLY A 280 -7.42 -11.48 26.91
CA GLY A 280 -6.39 -12.15 26.14
C GLY A 280 -5.83 -11.25 25.08
N GLU A 281 -4.72 -11.65 24.50
CA GLU A 281 -4.15 -10.94 23.36
C GLU A 281 -5.09 -11.07 22.16
N LEU A 282 -5.45 -9.95 21.55
CA LEU A 282 -6.28 -9.91 20.37
C LEU A 282 -5.41 -9.81 19.13
N HIS A 283 -5.76 -10.54 18.12
CA HIS A 283 -5.13 -10.39 16.81
C HIS A 283 -5.73 -9.17 16.09
N VAL A 284 -5.02 -8.04 16.13
CA VAL A 284 -5.49 -6.73 15.64
C VAL A 284 -4.44 -6.09 14.76
N HIS A 285 -4.73 -5.96 13.47
CA HIS A 285 -3.90 -5.23 12.50
C HIS A 285 -4.72 -4.81 11.28
N GLY A 286 -4.13 -4.03 10.38
CA GLY A 286 -4.73 -3.68 9.09
C GLY A 286 -4.60 -4.79 8.04
N LEU A 287 -5.13 -4.56 6.85
CA LEU A 287 -5.13 -5.52 5.73
C LEU A 287 -3.72 -6.00 5.34
N CYS A 288 -2.71 -5.15 5.46
CA CYS A 288 -1.33 -5.49 5.11
C CYS A 288 -0.62 -6.40 6.12
N GLY A 289 -1.26 -6.75 7.24
CA GLY A 289 -0.65 -7.54 8.31
C GLY A 289 0.29 -6.74 9.22
N THR A 290 0.47 -5.44 8.98
CA THR A 290 1.33 -4.60 9.83
C THR A 290 0.50 -3.87 10.87
N ALA A 291 0.84 -4.02 12.15
CA ALA A 291 0.22 -3.24 13.21
C ALA A 291 0.59 -1.75 13.03
N ASN A 292 -0.41 -0.87 13.17
CA ASN A 292 -0.24 0.58 13.01
C ASN A 292 0.33 1.01 11.63
N CYS A 293 -0.07 0.33 10.56
CA CYS A 293 0.30 0.71 9.20
C CYS A 293 -0.02 2.18 8.93
N THR A 294 0.98 2.95 8.51
CA THR A 294 0.85 4.39 8.21
C THR A 294 0.24 4.67 6.85
N GLU A 295 0.10 3.67 6.02
CA GLU A 295 -0.54 3.72 4.70
C GLU A 295 -2.05 3.90 4.86
N SER A 296 -2.47 5.13 4.80
CA SER A 296 -3.76 5.74 5.07
C SER A 296 -5.03 4.99 4.59
N LYS A 297 -6.15 5.35 5.17
CA LYS A 297 -7.57 5.18 4.79
C LYS A 297 -8.13 3.76 4.63
N ASN A 298 -7.40 2.80 4.05
CA ASN A 298 -7.88 1.43 3.81
C ASN A 298 -7.26 0.35 4.71
N HIS A 299 -6.27 0.72 5.54
CA HIS A 299 -5.55 -0.20 6.42
C HIS A 299 -5.84 0.03 7.90
N LYS A 300 -7.07 0.42 8.24
CA LYS A 300 -7.47 0.56 9.65
C LYS A 300 -7.32 -0.79 10.35
N ASN A 301 -6.76 -0.77 11.56
CA ASN A 301 -6.69 -1.95 12.38
C ASN A 301 -8.09 -2.49 12.69
N VAL A 302 -8.28 -3.77 12.45
CA VAL A 302 -9.52 -4.49 12.72
C VAL A 302 -9.23 -5.72 13.58
N LEU A 303 -10.24 -6.23 14.23
CA LEU A 303 -10.16 -7.48 14.99
C LEU A 303 -10.35 -8.67 14.04
N TRP A 304 -9.43 -9.64 14.11
CA TRP A 304 -9.44 -10.84 13.30
C TRP A 304 -9.96 -12.03 14.11
N THR A 305 -10.72 -12.91 13.47
CA THR A 305 -11.31 -14.11 14.08
C THR A 305 -10.38 -15.31 13.92
N ALA A 306 -10.14 -16.04 14.98
CA ALA A 306 -9.25 -17.20 15.00
C ALA A 306 -9.79 -18.39 14.22
N ILE A 307 -8.94 -19.03 13.41
CA ILE A 307 -9.13 -20.31 12.72
C ILE A 307 -8.19 -21.33 13.37
N ARG A 308 -8.74 -22.40 13.91
CA ARG A 308 -8.03 -23.43 14.66
C ARG A 308 -7.97 -24.79 13.99
N THR A 309 -8.91 -25.03 13.04
CA THR A 309 -9.09 -26.32 12.38
C THR A 309 -9.43 -26.16 10.90
N GLU A 310 -9.29 -27.24 10.14
CA GLU A 310 -9.78 -27.30 8.74
C GLU A 310 -11.29 -27.01 8.68
N GLU A 311 -12.06 -27.49 9.66
CA GLU A 311 -13.50 -27.27 9.73
C GLU A 311 -13.81 -25.77 9.97
N ASP A 312 -13.09 -25.09 10.86
CA ASP A 312 -13.22 -23.64 11.03
C ASP A 312 -12.97 -22.91 9.70
N LEU A 313 -11.89 -23.26 8.99
CA LEU A 313 -11.51 -22.64 7.71
C LEU A 313 -12.60 -22.84 6.65
N ARG A 314 -13.21 -24.04 6.60
CA ARG A 314 -14.28 -24.35 5.63
C ARG A 314 -15.60 -23.66 5.94
N ASN A 315 -15.85 -23.35 7.20
CA ASN A 315 -17.10 -22.75 7.68
C ASN A 315 -17.09 -21.22 7.68
N ILE A 316 -15.97 -20.56 7.38
CA ILE A 316 -15.94 -19.10 7.31
C ILE A 316 -16.80 -18.59 6.17
N LYS A 317 -17.37 -17.41 6.37
CA LYS A 317 -18.21 -16.74 5.39
C LYS A 317 -17.61 -15.39 5.05
N GLY A 318 -17.57 -15.07 3.78
CA GLY A 318 -17.17 -13.74 3.33
C GLY A 318 -18.23 -12.69 3.58
N GLY A 319 -17.79 -11.46 3.57
CA GLY A 319 -18.69 -10.31 3.57
C GLY A 319 -19.39 -10.10 2.23
N SER A 320 -20.41 -9.29 2.22
CA SER A 320 -21.20 -9.00 1.01
C SER A 320 -20.57 -7.97 0.08
N SER A 321 -19.54 -7.28 0.52
CA SER A 321 -18.84 -6.25 -0.26
C SER A 321 -17.45 -5.97 0.33
N SER A 322 -16.64 -5.19 -0.37
CA SER A 322 -15.32 -4.75 0.12
C SER A 322 -15.39 -3.96 1.44
N SER A 323 -16.47 -3.19 1.66
CA SER A 323 -16.69 -2.45 2.92
C SER A 323 -17.21 -3.31 4.06
N HIS A 324 -17.71 -4.51 3.79
CA HIS A 324 -18.21 -5.49 4.77
C HIS A 324 -17.36 -6.76 4.77
N ARG A 325 -16.08 -6.66 4.47
CA ARG A 325 -15.11 -7.75 4.46
C ARG A 325 -15.02 -8.42 5.82
N GLN A 326 -14.81 -9.74 5.85
CA GLN A 326 -14.59 -10.49 7.07
C GLN A 326 -13.11 -10.84 7.24
N TYR A 327 -12.64 -10.86 8.50
CA TYR A 327 -11.22 -10.93 8.84
C TYR A 327 -10.96 -12.16 9.71
N TYR A 328 -10.05 -13.03 9.24
CA TYR A 328 -9.70 -14.29 9.87
C TYR A 328 -8.19 -14.47 9.97
N TYR A 329 -7.71 -15.15 10.99
CA TYR A 329 -6.29 -15.46 11.14
C TYR A 329 -6.08 -16.91 11.57
N LEU A 330 -4.97 -17.50 11.14
CA LEU A 330 -4.59 -18.84 11.54
C LEU A 330 -3.95 -18.84 12.93
N THR A 331 -4.23 -19.85 13.74
CA THR A 331 -3.59 -20.11 15.03
C THR A 331 -2.77 -21.38 15.02
N THR A 332 -2.81 -22.12 13.92
CA THR A 332 -2.06 -23.38 13.70
C THR A 332 -1.98 -23.64 12.18
N ASN A 333 -1.08 -24.54 11.80
CA ASN A 333 -1.05 -25.06 10.44
C ASN A 333 -2.32 -25.84 10.12
N ILE A 334 -2.88 -25.62 8.94
CA ILE A 334 -4.09 -26.29 8.47
C ILE A 334 -3.74 -27.22 7.30
N ALA A 335 -4.00 -28.51 7.48
CA ALA A 335 -3.89 -29.50 6.41
C ALA A 335 -5.26 -29.73 5.75
N LEU A 336 -5.33 -29.56 4.42
CA LEU A 336 -6.52 -29.86 3.62
C LEU A 336 -6.39 -31.30 3.05
N ASN A 337 -7.31 -32.18 3.39
CA ASN A 337 -7.14 -33.61 3.09
C ASN A 337 -7.97 -34.13 1.90
N ASN A 338 -9.03 -33.46 1.50
CA ASN A 338 -9.95 -34.02 0.51
C ASN A 338 -10.21 -33.10 -0.70
N THR A 339 -10.29 -31.81 -0.49
CA THR A 339 -10.66 -30.82 -1.52
C THR A 339 -10.04 -29.48 -1.21
N SER A 340 -9.97 -28.60 -2.22
CA SER A 340 -9.60 -27.18 -2.07
C SER A 340 -10.41 -26.49 -0.98
N TRP A 341 -9.82 -25.49 -0.38
CA TRP A 341 -10.61 -24.48 0.33
C TRP A 341 -11.18 -23.48 -0.66
N ASN A 342 -12.51 -23.31 -0.66
CA ASN A 342 -13.22 -22.45 -1.61
C ASN A 342 -13.84 -21.25 -0.90
N PRO A 343 -13.07 -20.17 -0.65
CA PRO A 343 -13.61 -18.93 -0.09
C PRO A 343 -14.55 -18.23 -1.08
N THR A 344 -15.69 -17.73 -0.56
CA THR A 344 -16.66 -16.92 -1.31
C THR A 344 -16.98 -15.64 -0.56
N GLY A 345 -17.39 -14.59 -1.27
CA GLY A 345 -17.55 -13.24 -0.74
C GLY A 345 -16.22 -12.55 -0.46
N TYR A 346 -16.21 -11.53 0.40
CA TYR A 346 -15.06 -10.72 0.70
C TYR A 346 -14.39 -11.18 1.99
N ILE A 347 -13.23 -11.82 1.88
CA ILE A 347 -12.45 -12.40 2.99
C ILE A 347 -11.06 -11.80 3.03
N SER A 348 -10.56 -11.52 4.23
CA SER A 348 -9.15 -11.34 4.53
C SER A 348 -8.68 -12.45 5.45
N LEU A 349 -7.60 -13.13 5.09
CA LEU A 349 -6.95 -14.15 5.88
C LEU A 349 -5.52 -13.75 6.20
N CYS A 350 -5.20 -13.66 7.49
CA CYS A 350 -3.83 -13.54 7.98
C CYS A 350 -3.28 -14.94 8.27
N LEU A 351 -2.17 -15.27 7.65
CA LEU A 351 -1.49 -16.54 7.89
C LEU A 351 -0.85 -16.60 9.28
N ASN A 352 -0.47 -15.47 9.84
CA ASN A 352 0.06 -15.36 11.22
C ASN A 352 1.24 -16.32 11.48
N GLY A 353 2.09 -16.52 10.47
CA GLY A 353 3.22 -17.47 10.50
C GLY A 353 2.84 -18.93 10.33
N TYR A 354 1.58 -19.27 10.04
CA TYR A 354 1.09 -20.63 9.83
C TYR A 354 0.75 -20.89 8.36
N SER A 355 0.72 -22.17 7.99
CA SER A 355 0.53 -22.60 6.60
C SER A 355 -0.80 -23.28 6.36
N ILE A 356 -1.31 -23.16 5.12
CA ILE A 356 -2.36 -24.03 4.60
C ILE A 356 -1.70 -24.99 3.60
N THR A 357 -1.76 -26.27 3.88
CA THR A 357 -1.11 -27.31 3.09
C THR A 357 -2.13 -28.27 2.48
N ALA A 358 -2.14 -28.40 1.16
CA ALA A 358 -2.97 -29.42 0.50
C ALA A 358 -2.28 -30.80 0.58
N ASN A 359 -3.01 -31.80 1.10
CA ASN A 359 -2.56 -33.17 1.19
C ASN A 359 -3.32 -34.04 0.14
N GLY A 360 -3.13 -33.69 -1.12
CA GLY A 360 -3.78 -34.38 -2.23
C GLY A 360 -3.61 -33.64 -3.56
N ASN A 361 -4.05 -34.28 -4.65
CA ASN A 361 -3.96 -33.73 -6.00
C ASN A 361 -5.16 -32.82 -6.31
N PHE A 362 -5.17 -31.64 -5.71
CA PHE A 362 -6.18 -30.60 -5.91
C PHE A 362 -5.58 -29.23 -5.55
N ASP A 363 -6.11 -28.14 -6.08
CA ASP A 363 -5.65 -26.80 -5.78
C ASP A 363 -5.80 -26.47 -4.27
N THR A 364 -4.81 -25.84 -3.65
CA THR A 364 -4.91 -25.54 -2.21
C THR A 364 -6.07 -24.59 -1.94
N ILE A 365 -6.16 -23.51 -2.72
CA ILE A 365 -7.25 -22.53 -2.61
C ILE A 365 -7.89 -22.33 -4.00
N THR A 366 -9.21 -22.37 -4.05
CA THR A 366 -9.98 -22.01 -5.25
C THR A 366 -10.90 -20.86 -4.90
N VAL A 367 -10.62 -19.64 -5.38
CA VAL A 367 -11.41 -18.47 -5.04
C VAL A 367 -12.60 -18.35 -5.97
N GLY A 368 -13.78 -18.25 -5.37
CA GLY A 368 -15.03 -17.95 -6.05
C GLY A 368 -15.76 -19.11 -6.67
N GLU A 369 -16.98 -18.86 -7.09
CA GLU A 369 -17.83 -19.79 -7.83
C GLU A 369 -17.89 -19.50 -9.33
N GLY A 370 -17.28 -18.41 -9.80
CA GLY A 370 -17.26 -17.99 -11.21
C GLY A 370 -18.54 -17.28 -11.66
N LYS A 371 -19.29 -16.70 -10.74
CA LYS A 371 -20.58 -16.00 -11.03
C LYS A 371 -20.61 -14.58 -10.48
N ASP A 372 -19.99 -14.35 -9.32
CA ASP A 372 -20.01 -13.10 -8.57
C ASP A 372 -18.58 -12.67 -8.25
N THR A 373 -18.42 -11.44 -7.78
CA THR A 373 -17.11 -10.94 -7.35
C THR A 373 -16.78 -11.50 -5.97
N ASP A 374 -15.94 -12.52 -5.94
CA ASP A 374 -15.36 -13.09 -4.73
C ASP A 374 -13.94 -12.56 -4.55
N SER A 375 -13.58 -12.15 -3.34
CA SER A 375 -12.32 -11.45 -3.07
C SER A 375 -11.59 -12.05 -1.88
N LEU A 376 -10.40 -12.58 -2.12
CA LEU A 376 -9.50 -13.07 -1.09
C LEU A 376 -8.32 -12.10 -0.91
N THR A 377 -8.12 -11.62 0.30
CA THR A 377 -6.91 -10.92 0.70
C THR A 377 -6.07 -11.82 1.59
N LEU A 378 -4.81 -11.99 1.25
CA LEU A 378 -3.83 -12.72 2.05
C LEU A 378 -2.80 -11.76 2.63
N CYS A 379 -2.51 -11.93 3.92
CA CYS A 379 -1.41 -11.28 4.60
C CYS A 379 -0.80 -12.22 5.63
N ASP A 380 0.37 -11.83 6.15
CA ASP A 380 1.07 -12.55 7.21
C ASP A 380 1.74 -11.54 8.13
N CYS A 381 1.20 -11.38 9.34
CA CYS A 381 1.70 -10.39 10.31
C CYS A 381 2.91 -10.88 11.12
N ASN A 382 3.16 -12.19 11.17
CA ASN A 382 4.29 -12.81 11.84
C ASN A 382 5.40 -13.26 10.88
N GLY A 383 5.27 -12.94 9.61
CA GLY A 383 6.22 -13.30 8.56
C GLY A 383 7.54 -12.55 8.68
N SER A 384 8.37 -12.87 9.69
CA SER A 384 9.75 -12.41 9.77
C SER A 384 10.69 -13.58 10.06
N GLY A 385 11.68 -13.77 9.20
CA GLY A 385 12.65 -14.85 9.33
C GLY A 385 12.12 -16.21 8.84
N ASN A 386 12.38 -17.28 9.56
CA ASN A 386 12.04 -18.66 9.18
C ASN A 386 10.57 -19.08 9.41
N ASN A 387 9.70 -18.16 9.80
CA ASN A 387 8.31 -18.44 10.17
C ASN A 387 7.31 -17.69 9.26
N THR A 388 7.57 -17.63 7.97
CA THR A 388 6.59 -17.06 7.02
C THR A 388 5.47 -18.09 6.78
N GLY A 389 4.23 -17.63 6.90
CA GLY A 389 3.06 -18.45 6.59
C GLY A 389 2.99 -18.81 5.09
N GLU A 390 2.54 -20.01 4.77
CA GLU A 390 2.64 -20.57 3.43
C GLU A 390 1.32 -21.12 2.90
N ILE A 391 1.13 -20.99 1.59
CA ILE A 391 0.12 -21.74 0.82
C ILE A 391 0.89 -22.75 -0.02
N THR A 392 0.75 -24.04 0.29
CA THR A 392 1.64 -25.07 -0.25
C THR A 392 0.97 -26.44 -0.41
N HIS A 393 1.69 -27.39 -1.00
CA HIS A 393 1.33 -28.80 -1.08
C HIS A 393 2.31 -29.66 -0.30
N VAL A 394 1.84 -30.83 0.11
CA VAL A 394 2.73 -31.91 0.57
C VAL A 394 3.58 -32.39 -0.62
N ASP A 395 4.84 -32.70 -0.37
CA ASP A 395 5.78 -33.18 -1.39
C ASP A 395 5.18 -34.31 -2.23
N GLY A 396 5.30 -34.19 -3.55
CA GLY A 396 4.81 -35.16 -4.52
C GLY A 396 3.32 -35.04 -4.87
N MET A 397 2.55 -34.20 -4.19
CA MET A 397 1.17 -33.91 -4.56
C MET A 397 1.11 -32.83 -5.64
N LYS A 398 0.03 -32.86 -6.46
CA LYS A 398 -0.15 -31.93 -7.58
C LYS A 398 -1.38 -31.05 -7.39
N GLY A 399 -1.20 -29.78 -7.65
CA GLY A 399 -2.22 -28.77 -7.64
C GLY A 399 -1.60 -27.37 -7.61
N ARG A 400 -2.40 -26.37 -7.86
CA ARG A 400 -2.02 -24.96 -7.78
C ARG A 400 -2.09 -24.47 -6.33
N GLY A 401 -1.27 -23.49 -5.99
CA GLY A 401 -1.42 -22.79 -4.72
C GLY A 401 -2.76 -22.08 -4.65
N VAL A 402 -3.06 -21.23 -5.64
CA VAL A 402 -4.34 -20.49 -5.72
C VAL A 402 -4.88 -20.52 -7.15
N TYR A 403 -6.11 -20.95 -7.29
CA TYR A 403 -6.89 -20.84 -8.53
C TYR A 403 -7.96 -19.74 -8.36
N LEU A 404 -7.91 -18.75 -9.23
CA LEU A 404 -8.89 -17.66 -9.28
C LEU A 404 -9.87 -17.91 -10.43
N LYS A 405 -11.12 -18.20 -10.10
CA LYS A 405 -12.20 -18.35 -11.07
C LYS A 405 -12.63 -17.01 -11.66
N PRO A 406 -13.35 -16.98 -12.77
CA PRO A 406 -13.81 -15.75 -13.40
C PRO A 406 -14.47 -14.80 -12.40
N PHE A 407 -14.16 -13.50 -12.52
CA PHE A 407 -14.61 -12.37 -11.66
C PHE A 407 -14.07 -12.34 -10.23
N SER A 408 -13.34 -13.35 -9.79
CA SER A 408 -12.72 -13.30 -8.46
C SER A 408 -11.44 -12.45 -8.45
N ASP A 409 -11.04 -12.02 -7.26
CA ASP A 409 -9.78 -11.33 -7.08
C ASP A 409 -8.96 -11.89 -5.91
N LEU A 410 -7.64 -11.80 -6.05
CA LEU A 410 -6.67 -12.05 -5.00
C LEU A 410 -5.85 -10.77 -4.75
N SER A 411 -5.70 -10.40 -3.49
CA SER A 411 -4.75 -9.39 -3.03
C SER A 411 -3.73 -10.04 -2.10
N LEU A 412 -2.46 -10.04 -2.47
CA LEU A 412 -1.37 -10.58 -1.67
C LEU A 412 -0.53 -9.43 -1.10
N TYR A 413 -0.55 -9.25 0.23
CA TYR A 413 0.25 -8.25 0.94
C TYR A 413 1.52 -8.83 1.54
N SER A 414 1.45 -10.06 2.05
CA SER A 414 2.59 -10.79 2.64
C SER A 414 2.25 -12.28 2.75
N GLY A 415 3.22 -13.10 3.13
CA GLY A 415 3.12 -14.55 3.12
C GLY A 415 3.72 -15.15 1.84
N ASN A 416 3.78 -16.47 1.76
CA ASN A 416 4.45 -17.19 0.69
C ASN A 416 3.50 -18.19 0.00
N ILE A 417 3.46 -18.20 -1.32
CA ILE A 417 2.80 -19.24 -2.12
C ILE A 417 3.91 -20.09 -2.73
N THR A 418 4.14 -21.29 -2.18
CA THR A 418 5.38 -22.04 -2.44
C THR A 418 5.15 -23.54 -2.59
N GLY A 419 6.07 -24.20 -3.32
CA GLY A 419 6.12 -25.67 -3.41
C GLY A 419 4.91 -26.30 -4.10
N ASN A 420 4.13 -25.50 -4.86
CA ASN A 420 2.96 -26.01 -5.58
C ASN A 420 3.37 -26.49 -6.97
N ASN A 421 2.86 -27.64 -7.37
CA ASN A 421 3.24 -28.30 -8.63
C ASN A 421 1.99 -28.72 -9.41
N THR A 422 1.86 -28.30 -10.65
CA THR A 422 0.76 -28.71 -11.54
C THR A 422 1.25 -29.03 -12.94
N ASP A 423 0.61 -29.99 -13.59
CA ASP A 423 0.89 -30.30 -15.02
C ASP A 423 0.20 -29.30 -15.97
N ASP A 424 -0.56 -28.37 -15.46
CA ASP A 424 -1.32 -27.35 -16.19
C ASP A 424 -0.67 -25.96 -16.10
N HIS A 425 -1.38 -24.91 -15.83
CA HIS A 425 -0.93 -23.53 -15.80
C HIS A 425 -0.97 -22.97 -14.38
N GLY A 426 0.00 -22.09 -14.05
CA GLY A 426 0.01 -21.31 -12.82
C GLY A 426 0.26 -22.15 -11.57
N GLY A 427 1.48 -22.62 -11.38
CA GLY A 427 1.83 -23.45 -10.22
C GLY A 427 1.53 -22.76 -8.88
N GLY A 428 1.98 -21.52 -8.73
CA GLY A 428 1.61 -20.70 -7.58
C GLY A 428 0.21 -20.15 -7.67
N VAL A 429 -0.10 -19.37 -8.72
CA VAL A 429 -1.39 -18.70 -8.93
C VAL A 429 -1.85 -18.86 -10.37
N TYR A 430 -3.09 -19.24 -10.55
CA TYR A 430 -3.74 -19.29 -11.86
C TYR A 430 -4.93 -18.35 -11.93
N LEU A 431 -4.97 -17.48 -12.95
CA LEU A 431 -6.02 -16.53 -13.23
C LEU A 431 -6.85 -17.00 -14.44
N ASP A 432 -8.13 -17.28 -14.25
CA ASP A 432 -9.10 -17.57 -15.31
C ASP A 432 -10.05 -16.36 -15.47
N GLY A 433 -9.65 -15.36 -16.25
CA GLY A 433 -10.43 -14.12 -16.37
C GLY A 433 -10.66 -13.40 -15.04
N SER A 434 -9.67 -13.36 -14.18
CA SER A 434 -9.74 -12.86 -12.80
C SER A 434 -8.62 -11.85 -12.54
N PHE A 435 -8.61 -11.23 -11.35
CA PHE A 435 -7.67 -10.17 -11.00
C PHE A 435 -6.74 -10.61 -9.88
N PHE A 436 -5.45 -10.35 -10.06
CA PHE A 436 -4.46 -10.55 -9.02
C PHE A 436 -3.68 -9.26 -8.76
N TYR A 437 -3.74 -8.78 -7.53
CA TYR A 437 -3.02 -7.62 -7.02
C TYR A 437 -1.94 -8.07 -6.06
N MET A 438 -0.68 -7.96 -6.46
CA MET A 438 0.46 -8.31 -5.64
C MET A 438 1.10 -7.05 -5.06
N TYR A 439 0.78 -6.73 -3.81
CA TYR A 439 1.34 -5.60 -3.05
C TYR A 439 2.66 -5.97 -2.36
N GLY A 440 2.84 -7.25 -2.05
CA GLY A 440 3.98 -7.79 -1.34
C GLY A 440 3.93 -9.31 -1.31
N GLY A 441 4.61 -9.92 -0.35
CA GLY A 441 4.72 -11.38 -0.25
C GLY A 441 5.61 -12.02 -1.31
N SER A 442 5.58 -13.35 -1.40
CA SER A 442 6.42 -14.09 -2.33
C SER A 442 5.68 -15.26 -2.99
N ILE A 443 6.07 -15.54 -4.23
CA ILE A 443 5.63 -16.72 -4.99
C ILE A 443 6.90 -17.44 -5.40
N THR A 444 7.19 -18.58 -4.74
CA THR A 444 8.51 -19.21 -4.82
C THR A 444 8.42 -20.70 -5.05
N ASP A 445 9.39 -21.23 -5.81
CA ASP A 445 9.60 -22.66 -5.95
C ASP A 445 8.35 -23.46 -6.42
N ASN A 446 7.48 -22.80 -7.19
CA ASN A 446 6.32 -23.45 -7.79
C ASN A 446 6.67 -23.94 -9.19
N SER A 447 5.98 -25.00 -9.65
CA SER A 447 6.20 -25.55 -10.98
C SER A 447 4.89 -25.81 -11.74
N ALA A 448 4.93 -25.59 -13.08
CA ALA A 448 3.79 -25.77 -13.96
C ALA A 448 4.26 -26.08 -15.39
N ASN A 449 3.30 -26.39 -16.27
CA ASN A 449 3.61 -26.44 -17.70
C ASN A 449 3.90 -25.02 -18.24
N ASN A 450 3.06 -24.03 -17.88
CA ASN A 450 3.31 -22.61 -18.18
C ASN A 450 3.02 -21.77 -16.93
N GLY A 451 3.81 -20.70 -16.73
CA GLY A 451 3.67 -19.85 -15.56
C GLY A 451 3.95 -20.62 -14.27
N GLY A 452 5.20 -21.02 -14.06
CA GLY A 452 5.56 -21.77 -12.85
C GLY A 452 5.09 -21.04 -11.58
N GLY A 453 5.33 -19.73 -11.49
CA GLY A 453 4.79 -18.88 -10.43
C GLY A 453 3.34 -18.48 -10.68
N VAL A 454 3.08 -17.74 -11.76
CA VAL A 454 1.76 -17.18 -12.08
C VAL A 454 1.43 -17.44 -13.55
N ALA A 455 0.20 -17.86 -13.82
CA ALA A 455 -0.33 -17.85 -15.18
C ALA A 455 -1.68 -17.15 -15.25
N GLY A 456 -1.90 -16.38 -16.34
CA GLY A 456 -3.16 -15.73 -16.62
C GLY A 456 -3.70 -16.08 -17.99
N ARG A 457 -4.97 -16.38 -18.06
CA ARG A 457 -5.67 -16.72 -19.33
C ARG A 457 -6.94 -15.91 -19.45
N VAL A 458 -7.31 -15.63 -20.69
CA VAL A 458 -8.66 -15.17 -21.02
C VAL A 458 -9.62 -16.29 -20.73
N SER A 459 -10.63 -16.04 -19.93
CA SER A 459 -11.62 -17.05 -19.56
C SER A 459 -12.49 -17.46 -20.76
N ASN A 460 -12.84 -18.72 -20.81
CA ASN A 460 -13.88 -19.21 -21.73
C ASN A 460 -15.29 -18.70 -21.37
N TYR A 461 -15.46 -18.07 -20.20
CA TYR A 461 -16.69 -17.45 -19.78
C TYR A 461 -16.97 -16.17 -20.58
N LYS A 462 -18.21 -15.97 -21.02
CA LYS A 462 -18.61 -14.82 -21.82
C LYS A 462 -19.66 -13.98 -21.11
N VAL A 463 -19.47 -12.66 -21.13
CA VAL A 463 -20.44 -11.66 -20.69
C VAL A 463 -20.79 -10.78 -21.87
N ASN A 464 -22.07 -10.67 -22.19
CA ASN A 464 -22.55 -9.87 -23.33
C ASN A 464 -21.86 -10.20 -24.66
N GLY A 465 -21.44 -11.46 -24.85
CA GLY A 465 -20.75 -11.93 -26.03
C GLY A 465 -19.22 -11.75 -26.05
N GLY A 466 -18.65 -10.99 -25.12
CA GLY A 466 -17.21 -10.83 -24.92
C GLY A 466 -16.64 -11.79 -23.89
N TYR A 467 -15.40 -12.22 -24.10
CA TYR A 467 -14.67 -13.03 -23.12
C TYR A 467 -14.27 -12.19 -21.89
N VAL A 468 -14.19 -12.84 -20.73
CA VAL A 468 -13.70 -12.19 -19.51
C VAL A 468 -12.19 -12.22 -19.48
N VAL A 469 -11.58 -11.04 -19.45
CA VAL A 469 -10.13 -10.85 -19.44
C VAL A 469 -9.67 -10.52 -18.02
N GLY A 470 -8.67 -11.26 -17.56
CA GLY A 470 -8.06 -11.01 -16.26
C GLY A 470 -6.91 -10.00 -16.32
N ARG A 471 -6.34 -9.73 -15.15
CA ARG A 471 -5.16 -8.85 -15.01
C ARG A 471 -4.29 -9.26 -13.84
N LEU A 472 -2.98 -9.27 -14.05
CA LEU A 472 -1.99 -9.24 -12.99
C LEU A 472 -1.47 -7.81 -12.84
N LEU A 473 -1.59 -7.25 -11.63
CA LEU A 473 -0.96 -5.98 -11.23
C LEU A 473 0.04 -6.25 -10.11
N MET A 474 1.33 -6.10 -10.40
CA MET A 474 2.41 -6.27 -9.43
C MET A 474 2.91 -4.91 -8.96
N LEU A 475 2.59 -4.53 -7.73
CA LEU A 475 3.00 -3.30 -7.06
C LEU A 475 4.22 -3.51 -6.16
N GLY A 476 4.49 -4.76 -5.78
CA GLY A 476 5.59 -5.15 -4.91
C GLY A 476 5.68 -6.66 -4.80
N GLY A 477 6.52 -7.15 -3.87
CA GLY A 477 6.74 -8.58 -3.64
C GLY A 477 7.75 -9.22 -4.59
N THR A 478 7.86 -10.56 -4.51
CA THR A 478 8.89 -11.32 -5.24
C THR A 478 8.30 -12.58 -5.88
N ILE A 479 8.62 -12.82 -7.15
CA ILE A 479 8.34 -14.07 -7.88
C ILE A 479 9.68 -14.70 -8.21
N THR A 480 10.06 -15.81 -7.54
CA THR A 480 11.44 -16.35 -7.66
C THR A 480 11.50 -17.87 -7.58
N GLY A 481 12.49 -18.46 -8.23
CA GLY A 481 12.75 -19.91 -8.16
C GLY A 481 11.68 -20.78 -8.82
N ASN A 482 10.70 -20.18 -9.54
CA ASN A 482 9.62 -20.93 -10.17
C ASN A 482 10.06 -21.53 -11.50
N LYS A 483 9.46 -22.68 -11.87
CA LYS A 483 9.82 -23.44 -13.07
C LYS A 483 8.63 -23.69 -13.98
N ALA A 484 8.82 -23.46 -15.29
CA ALA A 484 7.87 -23.83 -16.31
C ALA A 484 8.47 -24.86 -17.29
N ALA A 485 7.74 -25.94 -17.57
CA ALA A 485 8.12 -26.92 -18.60
C ALA A 485 8.00 -26.35 -20.03
N ALA A 486 7.33 -25.23 -20.21
CA ALA A 486 7.24 -24.50 -21.47
C ALA A 486 7.58 -23.02 -21.23
N ASN A 487 6.61 -22.12 -21.13
CA ASN A 487 6.85 -20.69 -21.13
C ASN A 487 6.54 -20.04 -19.76
N GLY A 488 7.22 -18.93 -19.49
CA GLY A 488 6.97 -18.11 -18.31
C GLY A 488 7.36 -18.82 -17.01
N GLY A 489 8.65 -19.00 -16.74
CA GLY A 489 9.10 -19.61 -15.50
C GLY A 489 8.50 -18.94 -14.27
N GLY A 490 8.61 -17.63 -14.19
CA GLY A 490 7.91 -16.81 -13.20
C GLY A 490 6.45 -16.55 -13.57
N VAL A 491 6.20 -15.93 -14.72
CA VAL A 491 4.89 -15.42 -15.14
C VAL A 491 4.60 -15.76 -16.60
N ASP A 492 3.42 -16.30 -16.91
CA ASP A 492 2.93 -16.56 -18.26
C ASP A 492 1.55 -15.94 -18.45
N MET A 493 1.45 -14.83 -19.18
CA MET A 493 0.23 -14.06 -19.30
C MET A 493 -0.30 -14.03 -20.73
N ASP A 494 -1.56 -14.44 -20.86
CA ASP A 494 -2.40 -14.27 -22.04
C ASP A 494 -3.59 -13.33 -21.73
N CYS A 495 -3.31 -12.33 -20.92
CA CYS A 495 -4.21 -11.27 -20.48
C CYS A 495 -3.37 -10.08 -20.00
N ALA A 496 -3.99 -9.02 -19.49
CA ALA A 496 -3.29 -7.80 -19.12
C ALA A 496 -2.24 -8.04 -18.00
N PHE A 497 -1.05 -7.49 -18.18
CA PHE A 497 0.03 -7.54 -17.20
C PHE A 497 0.59 -6.13 -16.96
N GLU A 498 0.70 -5.77 -15.71
CA GLU A 498 1.28 -4.49 -15.30
C GLU A 498 2.20 -4.71 -14.10
N MET A 499 3.43 -4.20 -14.20
CA MET A 499 4.42 -4.24 -13.15
C MET A 499 4.85 -2.82 -12.78
N CYS A 500 4.47 -2.39 -11.58
CA CYS A 500 4.82 -1.08 -11.03
C CYS A 500 5.95 -1.16 -9.99
N GLY A 501 6.29 -2.36 -9.54
CA GLY A 501 7.30 -2.60 -8.52
C GLY A 501 7.50 -4.09 -8.25
N GLY A 502 8.37 -4.41 -7.28
CA GLY A 502 8.72 -5.77 -6.93
C GLY A 502 9.82 -6.38 -7.80
N SER A 503 10.00 -7.71 -7.72
CA SER A 503 11.07 -8.40 -8.44
C SER A 503 10.64 -9.77 -8.96
N ILE A 504 11.07 -10.10 -10.18
CA ILE A 504 10.90 -11.41 -10.83
C ILE A 504 12.30 -11.96 -11.12
N THR A 505 12.75 -12.93 -10.32
CA THR A 505 14.16 -13.34 -10.33
C THR A 505 14.35 -14.84 -10.27
N SER A 506 15.43 -15.34 -10.88
CA SER A 506 15.84 -16.75 -10.75
C SER A 506 14.76 -17.76 -11.16
N ASN A 507 13.85 -17.38 -12.05
CA ASN A 507 12.84 -18.28 -12.61
C ASN A 507 13.38 -18.99 -13.87
N GLU A 508 12.89 -20.18 -14.14
CA GLU A 508 13.37 -21.04 -15.24
C GLU A 508 12.22 -21.47 -16.15
N ALA A 509 12.42 -21.33 -17.46
CA ALA A 509 11.51 -21.85 -18.48
C ALA A 509 12.24 -22.76 -19.46
N ASP A 510 11.62 -23.92 -19.79
CA ASP A 510 12.18 -24.84 -20.77
C ASP A 510 12.00 -24.37 -22.24
N ALA A 511 11.19 -23.33 -22.45
CA ALA A 511 11.06 -22.67 -23.75
C ALA A 511 11.36 -21.17 -23.64
N ASN A 512 10.37 -20.30 -23.55
CA ASN A 512 10.55 -18.86 -23.62
C ASN A 512 10.12 -18.15 -22.33
N GLY A 513 10.68 -16.98 -22.07
CA GLY A 513 10.30 -16.13 -20.94
C GLY A 513 10.67 -16.78 -19.61
N GLY A 514 11.93 -16.82 -19.25
CA GLY A 514 12.37 -17.36 -17.95
C GLY A 514 11.70 -16.61 -16.79
N GLY A 515 11.75 -15.28 -16.82
CA GLY A 515 11.00 -14.42 -15.91
C GLY A 515 9.53 -14.32 -16.31
N VAL A 516 9.28 -13.75 -17.48
CA VAL A 516 7.94 -13.40 -17.97
C VAL A 516 7.77 -13.81 -19.41
N ALA A 517 6.68 -14.48 -19.77
CA ALA A 517 6.19 -14.66 -21.11
C ALA A 517 4.86 -13.95 -21.26
N VAL A 518 4.74 -13.04 -22.21
CA VAL A 518 3.50 -12.31 -22.53
C VAL A 518 3.04 -12.63 -23.94
N LYS A 519 1.75 -12.87 -24.09
CA LYS A 519 1.10 -13.22 -25.35
C LYS A 519 -0.35 -12.72 -25.34
N GLY A 520 -1.05 -12.88 -26.44
CA GLY A 520 -2.39 -12.30 -26.60
C GLY A 520 -2.34 -10.90 -27.18
N ASP A 521 -3.49 -10.30 -27.38
CA ASP A 521 -3.68 -8.97 -27.98
C ASP A 521 -3.86 -7.87 -26.91
N HIS A 522 -3.25 -8.06 -25.74
CA HIS A 522 -3.37 -7.14 -24.62
C HIS A 522 -2.10 -6.32 -24.43
N SER A 523 -2.27 -5.09 -23.96
CA SER A 523 -1.12 -4.24 -23.57
C SER A 523 -0.43 -4.76 -22.32
N VAL A 524 0.88 -4.59 -22.32
CA VAL A 524 1.77 -4.99 -21.24
C VAL A 524 2.55 -3.75 -20.80
N GLU A 525 2.46 -3.39 -19.53
CA GLU A 525 3.05 -2.15 -19.01
C GLU A 525 4.04 -2.44 -17.88
N TRP A 526 5.22 -1.83 -17.97
CA TRP A 526 6.20 -1.73 -16.89
C TRP A 526 6.40 -0.27 -16.50
N SER A 527 6.11 0.05 -15.26
CA SER A 527 6.38 1.37 -14.69
C SER A 527 7.37 1.34 -13.54
N GLY A 528 7.93 0.17 -13.24
CA GLY A 528 8.94 -0.03 -12.22
C GLY A 528 9.22 -1.50 -11.96
N GLY A 529 10.09 -1.77 -10.98
CA GLY A 529 10.47 -3.12 -10.59
C GLY A 529 11.61 -3.72 -11.41
N SER A 530 11.97 -4.97 -11.09
CA SER A 530 13.12 -5.65 -11.69
C SER A 530 12.83 -7.06 -12.18
N VAL A 531 13.39 -7.41 -13.35
CA VAL A 531 13.36 -8.77 -13.93
C VAL A 531 14.79 -9.20 -14.20
N THR A 532 15.38 -10.02 -13.31
CA THR A 532 16.82 -10.31 -13.33
C THR A 532 17.14 -11.77 -13.00
N GLY A 533 18.25 -12.28 -13.51
CA GLY A 533 18.75 -13.61 -13.17
C GLY A 533 17.83 -14.77 -13.62
N ASN A 534 16.88 -14.53 -14.51
CA ASN A 534 15.99 -15.56 -15.03
C ASN A 534 16.65 -16.31 -16.21
N THR A 535 16.19 -17.52 -16.48
CA THR A 535 16.74 -18.40 -17.52
C THR A 535 15.65 -19.00 -18.38
N ALA A 536 15.80 -18.91 -19.70
CA ALA A 536 14.99 -19.63 -20.67
C ALA A 536 15.91 -20.40 -21.63
N LYS A 537 15.47 -21.58 -22.10
CA LYS A 537 16.25 -22.35 -23.07
C LYS A 537 16.25 -21.70 -24.46
N ASN A 538 15.16 -21.01 -24.81
CA ASN A 538 15.02 -20.34 -26.11
C ASN A 538 15.16 -18.82 -25.95
N ASN A 539 14.07 -18.06 -26.06
CA ASN A 539 14.10 -16.62 -26.18
C ASN A 539 13.64 -15.89 -24.91
N GLY A 540 14.22 -14.72 -24.67
CA GLY A 540 13.80 -13.79 -23.63
C GLY A 540 13.86 -14.38 -22.23
N SER A 541 15.05 -14.70 -21.77
CA SER A 541 15.21 -15.21 -20.40
C SER A 541 14.62 -14.26 -19.35
N GLY A 542 14.70 -12.93 -19.56
CA GLY A 542 13.97 -11.97 -18.77
C GLY A 542 12.49 -11.95 -19.16
N VAL A 543 12.21 -11.40 -20.34
CA VAL A 543 10.87 -11.19 -20.87
C VAL A 543 10.80 -11.68 -22.32
N TYR A 544 9.85 -12.53 -22.61
CA TYR A 544 9.49 -12.94 -23.97
C TYR A 544 8.20 -12.22 -24.37
N VAL A 545 8.27 -11.44 -25.45
CA VAL A 545 7.14 -10.77 -26.06
C VAL A 545 6.73 -11.55 -27.31
N ALA A 546 5.50 -12.06 -27.34
CA ALA A 546 5.00 -12.76 -28.50
C ALA A 546 4.55 -11.78 -29.60
N GLU A 547 4.51 -12.24 -30.86
CA GLU A 547 4.03 -11.42 -32.00
C GLU A 547 2.59 -10.92 -31.84
N SER A 548 1.77 -11.63 -31.08
CA SER A 548 0.37 -11.27 -30.80
C SER A 548 0.20 -10.11 -29.83
N VAL A 549 1.23 -9.73 -29.09
CA VAL A 549 1.14 -8.61 -28.12
C VAL A 549 0.95 -7.30 -28.87
N GLU A 550 -0.06 -6.53 -28.48
CA GLU A 550 -0.41 -5.26 -29.12
C GLU A 550 0.68 -4.22 -28.89
N ALA A 551 1.07 -3.99 -27.66
CA ALA A 551 2.11 -3.06 -27.27
C ALA A 551 2.82 -3.50 -26.00
N MET A 552 4.13 -3.24 -25.93
CA MET A 552 4.93 -3.29 -24.72
C MET A 552 5.28 -1.86 -24.31
N GLU A 553 4.71 -1.37 -23.22
CA GLU A 553 4.95 -0.02 -22.68
C GLU A 553 5.96 -0.07 -21.55
N VAL A 554 6.91 0.87 -21.53
CA VAL A 554 7.90 1.02 -20.45
C VAL A 554 8.00 2.48 -20.00
N ASN A 555 7.94 2.71 -18.71
CA ASN A 555 8.09 4.03 -18.11
C ASN A 555 8.64 3.89 -16.67
N GLY A 556 8.97 5.00 -16.02
CA GLY A 556 9.46 4.98 -14.63
C GLY A 556 10.79 4.25 -14.45
N ASP A 557 10.94 3.51 -13.35
CA ASP A 557 12.20 2.93 -12.88
C ASP A 557 12.27 1.41 -13.17
N VAL A 558 12.25 1.06 -14.44
CA VAL A 558 12.23 -0.33 -14.93
C VAL A 558 13.63 -0.89 -15.08
N ASN A 559 13.90 -2.06 -14.47
CA ASN A 559 15.16 -2.77 -14.63
C ASN A 559 14.96 -4.21 -15.18
N ILE A 560 15.31 -4.43 -16.44
CA ILE A 560 15.26 -5.76 -17.09
C ILE A 560 16.64 -6.10 -17.62
N THR A 561 17.47 -6.69 -16.77
CA THR A 561 18.89 -6.94 -17.07
C THR A 561 19.40 -8.23 -16.43
N GLY A 562 20.57 -8.69 -16.83
CA GLY A 562 21.27 -9.81 -16.19
C GLY A 562 20.55 -11.16 -16.29
N ASN A 563 19.68 -11.34 -17.30
CA ASN A 563 19.05 -12.62 -17.61
C ASN A 563 19.91 -13.41 -18.59
N THR A 564 19.90 -14.75 -18.52
CA THR A 564 20.94 -15.60 -19.12
C THR A 564 21.01 -15.54 -20.66
N ASN A 565 19.89 -15.68 -21.38
CA ASN A 565 19.80 -15.72 -22.85
C ASN A 565 18.99 -14.52 -23.38
N GLY A 566 19.37 -13.32 -22.94
CA GLY A 566 18.72 -12.08 -23.33
C GLY A 566 17.64 -11.62 -22.34
N ASN A 567 17.47 -10.29 -22.29
CA ASN A 567 16.60 -9.66 -21.33
C ASN A 567 15.18 -9.53 -21.87
N VAL A 568 14.92 -8.62 -22.81
CA VAL A 568 13.63 -8.53 -23.49
C VAL A 568 13.79 -9.04 -24.92
N TYR A 569 13.19 -10.17 -25.22
CA TYR A 569 13.11 -10.63 -26.62
C TYR A 569 12.00 -9.90 -27.36
N LEU A 570 12.36 -9.23 -28.44
CA LEU A 570 11.45 -8.45 -29.29
C LEU A 570 11.35 -9.08 -30.67
N PRO A 571 10.16 -9.56 -31.09
CA PRO A 571 9.96 -10.13 -32.45
C PRO A 571 10.15 -9.09 -33.53
N GLY A 572 10.45 -9.57 -34.78
CA GLY A 572 10.62 -8.69 -35.90
C GLY A 572 9.40 -7.81 -36.19
N GLY A 573 9.64 -6.51 -36.36
CA GLY A 573 8.59 -5.53 -36.61
C GLY A 573 7.81 -5.04 -35.37
N LYS A 574 8.12 -5.53 -34.19
CA LYS A 574 7.56 -5.01 -32.93
C LYS A 574 8.45 -3.92 -32.35
N THR A 575 7.81 -2.97 -31.65
CA THR A 575 8.49 -1.86 -30.95
C THR A 575 8.08 -1.80 -29.51
N ILE A 576 8.99 -1.30 -28.66
CA ILE A 576 8.70 -0.91 -27.29
C ILE A 576 8.17 0.52 -27.32
N THR A 577 7.09 0.81 -26.61
CA THR A 577 6.59 2.17 -26.42
C THR A 577 7.18 2.75 -25.14
N VAL A 578 7.97 3.81 -25.24
CA VAL A 578 8.53 4.53 -24.10
C VAL A 578 7.54 5.57 -23.62
N GLY A 579 7.05 5.41 -22.41
CA GLY A 579 5.96 6.17 -21.83
C GLY A 579 4.69 5.35 -21.71
N SER A 580 3.63 5.90 -21.07
CA SER A 580 2.34 5.24 -20.97
C SER A 580 1.33 5.89 -21.90
N THR A 581 0.56 5.07 -22.61
CA THR A 581 -0.56 5.54 -23.45
C THR A 581 -1.81 5.83 -22.62
N ARG A 582 -1.85 5.41 -21.33
CA ARG A 582 -3.01 5.50 -20.43
C ARG A 582 -2.88 6.54 -19.31
N GLY A 583 -1.71 7.15 -19.13
CA GLY A 583 -1.42 8.06 -18.03
C GLY A 583 -0.72 9.35 -18.42
N SER A 584 -0.43 10.20 -17.45
CA SER A 584 0.26 11.49 -17.63
C SER A 584 1.73 11.26 -17.97
N GLY A 585 2.09 11.17 -19.24
CA GLY A 585 3.39 11.48 -19.82
C GLY A 585 4.68 11.22 -19.03
N THR A 586 4.75 10.14 -18.23
CA THR A 586 6.00 9.78 -17.55
C THR A 586 6.90 8.97 -18.47
N SER A 587 8.15 9.42 -18.60
CA SER A 587 9.21 8.72 -19.33
C SER A 587 9.97 7.76 -18.41
N LEU A 588 11.03 7.14 -18.92
CA LEU A 588 11.98 6.39 -18.08
C LEU A 588 12.75 7.32 -17.15
N THR A 589 13.01 6.85 -15.93
CA THR A 589 13.79 7.56 -14.91
C THR A 589 15.27 7.16 -14.93
N ASP A 590 16.09 7.80 -14.09
CA ASP A 590 17.55 7.56 -14.04
C ASP A 590 17.93 6.13 -13.64
N GLY A 591 17.09 5.43 -12.89
CA GLY A 591 17.31 4.03 -12.48
C GLY A 591 16.95 3.00 -13.53
N ALA A 592 16.30 3.40 -14.62
CA ALA A 592 15.87 2.46 -15.66
C ALA A 592 17.06 1.87 -16.44
N ASN A 593 17.00 0.55 -16.70
CA ASN A 593 17.98 -0.14 -17.51
C ASN A 593 17.33 -1.37 -18.18
N ILE A 594 17.32 -1.42 -19.50
CA ILE A 594 16.57 -2.41 -20.27
C ILE A 594 17.48 -3.02 -21.34
N GLY A 595 17.81 -4.30 -21.18
CA GLY A 595 18.44 -5.06 -22.23
C GLY A 595 17.42 -5.56 -23.27
N VAL A 596 17.72 -5.44 -24.53
CA VAL A 596 16.85 -5.87 -25.63
C VAL A 596 17.57 -6.86 -26.54
N THR A 597 16.96 -8.01 -26.74
CA THR A 597 17.39 -9.02 -27.71
C THR A 597 16.47 -8.94 -28.91
N LEU A 598 16.97 -8.47 -30.03
CA LEU A 598 16.20 -8.42 -31.27
C LEU A 598 16.22 -9.77 -32.00
N GLU A 599 15.08 -10.19 -32.55
CA GLU A 599 15.01 -11.41 -33.37
C GLU A 599 16.00 -11.36 -34.54
N LYS A 600 16.21 -10.21 -35.13
CA LYS A 600 17.14 -9.99 -36.23
C LYS A 600 17.81 -8.63 -36.03
N LEU A 601 19.11 -8.61 -36.11
CA LEU A 601 19.88 -7.38 -36.09
C LEU A 601 19.96 -6.76 -37.51
N PRO A 602 20.09 -5.43 -37.65
CA PRO A 602 20.27 -4.78 -38.93
C PRO A 602 21.59 -5.21 -39.58
N ALA A 603 21.63 -5.16 -40.90
CA ALA A 603 22.85 -5.41 -41.68
C ALA A 603 23.86 -4.26 -41.45
N GLU A 604 25.12 -4.48 -41.81
CA GLU A 604 26.16 -3.46 -41.69
C GLU A 604 25.75 -2.18 -42.48
N GLY A 605 25.88 -1.03 -41.85
CA GLY A 605 25.47 0.26 -42.36
C GLY A 605 23.96 0.53 -42.36
N ASP A 606 23.18 -0.38 -41.79
CA ASP A 606 21.72 -0.26 -41.71
C ASP A 606 21.26 0.05 -40.25
N PHE A 607 19.99 0.39 -40.13
CA PHE A 607 19.37 0.70 -38.84
C PHE A 607 17.98 0.11 -38.78
N MET A 608 17.53 -0.22 -37.55
CA MET A 608 16.22 -0.79 -37.30
C MET A 608 15.57 -0.15 -36.09
N LYS A 609 14.35 0.37 -36.24
CA LYS A 609 13.55 0.90 -35.14
C LYS A 609 13.13 -0.24 -34.22
N PHE A 610 13.34 -0.08 -32.91
CA PHE A 610 12.91 -1.02 -31.87
C PHE A 610 12.12 -0.37 -30.75
N ALA A 611 12.16 0.97 -30.63
CA ALA A 611 11.33 1.67 -29.66
C ALA A 611 10.83 3.02 -30.23
N GLU A 612 9.70 3.47 -29.69
CA GLU A 612 9.07 4.73 -30.07
C GLU A 612 8.48 5.44 -28.85
N ALA A 613 8.28 6.75 -28.94
CA ALA A 613 7.70 7.52 -27.87
C ALA A 613 6.19 7.37 -27.82
N ALA A 614 5.63 7.26 -26.61
CA ALA A 614 4.21 7.48 -26.37
C ALA A 614 3.83 8.95 -26.66
N THR A 615 2.57 9.22 -26.92
CA THR A 615 2.09 10.58 -27.19
C THR A 615 2.47 11.54 -26.04
N GLY A 616 3.14 12.63 -26.39
CA GLY A 616 3.58 13.65 -25.44
C GLY A 616 4.94 13.37 -24.77
N ILE A 617 5.60 12.27 -25.12
CA ILE A 617 6.96 11.95 -24.68
C ILE A 617 7.97 12.40 -25.72
N THR A 618 9.08 12.98 -25.27
CA THR A 618 10.27 13.26 -26.10
C THR A 618 11.39 12.35 -25.69
N LEU A 619 11.87 11.54 -26.60
CA LEU A 619 13.05 10.69 -26.40
C LEU A 619 14.32 11.55 -26.51
N THR A 620 15.27 11.29 -25.63
CA THR A 620 16.58 11.95 -25.57
C THR A 620 17.68 10.90 -25.69
N ASP A 621 18.90 11.32 -25.93
CA ASP A 621 20.07 10.43 -25.90
C ASP A 621 20.27 9.79 -24.53
N GLU A 622 19.87 10.47 -23.46
CA GLU A 622 19.86 9.92 -22.10
C GLU A 622 18.89 8.75 -21.98
N ILE A 623 17.70 8.87 -22.57
CA ILE A 623 16.72 7.76 -22.63
C ILE A 623 17.24 6.65 -23.53
N ALA A 624 17.87 6.96 -24.64
CA ALA A 624 18.53 5.96 -25.49
C ALA A 624 19.60 5.17 -24.75
N GLY A 625 20.35 5.83 -23.88
CA GLY A 625 21.35 5.22 -23.00
C GLY A 625 20.80 4.27 -21.93
N LYS A 626 19.48 4.26 -21.66
CA LYS A 626 18.83 3.27 -20.78
C LYS A 626 18.61 1.90 -21.45
N PHE A 627 18.85 1.81 -22.75
CA PHE A 627 18.68 0.57 -23.52
C PHE A 627 20.04 -0.01 -23.91
N THR A 628 20.16 -1.33 -23.80
CA THR A 628 21.32 -2.10 -24.28
C THR A 628 20.86 -3.20 -25.23
N ILE A 629 21.68 -3.54 -26.25
CA ILE A 629 21.37 -4.63 -27.18
C ILE A 629 22.12 -5.87 -26.72
N ASP A 630 21.39 -6.89 -26.24
CA ASP A 630 21.97 -8.08 -25.61
C ASP A 630 22.78 -8.96 -26.61
N ASN A 631 22.29 -9.10 -27.84
CA ASN A 631 22.93 -9.90 -28.88
C ASN A 631 24.01 -9.14 -29.66
N ASN A 632 24.55 -8.06 -29.08
CA ASN A 632 25.66 -7.26 -29.62
C ASN A 632 27.02 -7.81 -29.19
N SER A 633 27.34 -9.07 -29.54
CA SER A 633 28.58 -9.74 -29.11
C SER A 633 29.89 -9.13 -29.67
N SER A 634 29.79 -8.35 -30.74
CA SER A 634 30.92 -7.70 -31.45
C SER A 634 31.05 -6.21 -31.12
N ASN A 635 30.15 -5.64 -30.31
CA ASN A 635 30.04 -4.20 -30.03
C ASN A 635 29.94 -3.32 -31.30
N THR A 636 29.35 -3.86 -32.35
CA THR A 636 29.20 -3.16 -33.66
C THR A 636 27.89 -2.40 -33.75
N TYR A 637 27.00 -2.56 -32.79
CA TYR A 637 25.68 -1.92 -32.76
C TYR A 637 25.58 -0.89 -31.65
N SER A 638 24.99 0.25 -31.96
CA SER A 638 24.68 1.32 -30.98
C SER A 638 23.17 1.60 -30.95
N VAL A 639 22.69 2.17 -29.83
CA VAL A 639 21.32 2.68 -29.73
C VAL A 639 21.36 4.17 -29.95
N GLN A 640 20.55 4.67 -30.89
CA GLN A 640 20.49 6.09 -31.23
C GLN A 640 19.03 6.57 -31.26
N ASN A 641 18.82 7.82 -30.84
CA ASN A 641 17.54 8.50 -30.93
C ASN A 641 17.47 9.27 -32.27
N ILE A 642 16.53 8.90 -33.13
CA ILE A 642 16.32 9.52 -34.42
C ILE A 642 14.84 9.81 -34.55
N ASP A 643 14.48 11.08 -34.80
CA ASP A 643 13.08 11.50 -34.98
C ASP A 643 12.11 10.95 -33.89
N ASN A 644 12.50 11.10 -32.63
CA ASN A 644 11.71 10.65 -31.48
C ASN A 644 11.40 9.14 -31.47
N SER A 645 12.33 8.36 -32.02
CA SER A 645 12.32 6.89 -32.03
C SER A 645 13.70 6.35 -31.76
N LEU A 646 13.82 5.18 -31.12
CA LEU A 646 15.10 4.55 -30.87
C LEU A 646 15.38 3.48 -31.92
N TYR A 647 16.57 3.54 -32.42
CA TYR A 647 17.07 2.64 -33.45
C TYR A 647 18.30 1.89 -32.95
N VAL A 648 18.40 0.63 -33.37
CA VAL A 648 19.66 -0.10 -33.35
C VAL A 648 20.36 0.18 -34.69
N VAL A 649 21.58 0.66 -34.57
CA VAL A 649 22.39 1.09 -35.71
C VAL A 649 23.64 0.24 -35.80
N SER A 650 23.96 -0.26 -36.98
CA SER A 650 25.19 -1.01 -37.23
C SER A 650 26.25 -0.06 -37.86
N GLY A 651 27.31 0.20 -37.09
CA GLY A 651 28.38 1.13 -37.53
C GLY A 651 28.00 2.61 -37.37
N GLU A 652 28.63 3.49 -38.13
CA GLU A 652 28.30 4.91 -38.18
C GLU A 652 27.13 5.15 -39.14
N LEU A 653 26.23 6.05 -38.77
CA LEU A 653 25.13 6.45 -39.62
C LEU A 653 25.66 7.29 -40.79
N HIS A 654 25.14 7.05 -41.98
CA HIS A 654 25.36 7.90 -43.10
C HIS A 654 24.35 9.04 -43.07
N GLU A 655 24.76 10.19 -42.55
CA GLU A 655 23.90 11.36 -42.30
C GLU A 655 24.57 12.62 -42.89
N HIS A 656 23.92 13.25 -43.79
CA HIS A 656 24.31 14.51 -44.33
C HIS A 656 23.15 15.18 -45.06
N ALA A 657 23.32 16.45 -45.42
CA ALA A 657 22.33 17.17 -46.19
C ALA A 657 22.15 16.57 -47.63
N ILE A 658 20.98 16.75 -48.20
CA ILE A 658 20.65 16.23 -49.57
C ILE A 658 21.67 16.66 -50.63
N CYS A 659 22.38 17.79 -50.41
CA CYS A 659 23.42 18.25 -51.34
C CYS A 659 24.77 17.54 -51.19
N GLY A 660 24.93 16.62 -50.24
CA GLY A 660 26.18 15.91 -50.00
C GLY A 660 27.26 16.73 -49.22
N SER A 661 26.89 17.89 -48.67
CA SER A 661 27.80 18.73 -47.89
C SER A 661 27.43 18.72 -46.42
N ALA A 662 28.34 18.30 -45.54
CA ALA A 662 28.14 18.29 -44.09
C ALA A 662 27.90 19.71 -43.48
N ASP A 663 28.38 20.77 -44.14
CA ASP A 663 28.22 22.17 -43.71
C ASP A 663 27.48 23.01 -44.74
N CYS A 664 26.34 22.54 -45.25
CA CYS A 664 25.57 23.27 -46.24
C CYS A 664 25.00 24.56 -45.65
N SER A 665 25.39 25.69 -46.23
CA SER A 665 24.93 27.04 -45.80
C SER A 665 23.47 27.34 -46.16
N HIS A 666 22.77 26.46 -46.91
CA HIS A 666 21.38 26.62 -47.30
C HIS A 666 20.41 25.90 -46.36
N LYS A 667 20.49 26.22 -45.05
CA LYS A 667 19.81 25.54 -43.94
C LYS A 667 18.30 25.40 -44.01
N THR A 668 17.58 26.01 -44.94
CA THR A 668 16.12 25.93 -45.05
C THR A 668 15.61 24.90 -46.07
N LYS A 669 16.51 24.26 -46.79
CA LYS A 669 16.15 23.28 -47.84
C LYS A 669 17.01 22.00 -47.85
N HIS A 670 18.03 21.93 -47.05
CA HIS A 670 19.02 20.86 -47.08
C HIS A 670 19.40 20.42 -45.65
N ASP A 671 18.40 20.23 -44.81
CA ASP A 671 18.63 19.66 -43.49
C ASP A 671 19.30 18.29 -43.62
N ASP A 672 20.14 17.94 -42.66
CA ASP A 672 20.76 16.63 -42.58
C ASP A 672 19.65 15.57 -42.48
N VAL A 673 19.78 14.54 -43.31
CA VAL A 673 18.83 13.43 -43.36
C VAL A 673 19.58 12.12 -43.24
N LEU A 674 18.90 11.15 -42.66
CA LEU A 674 19.39 9.79 -42.54
C LEU A 674 19.22 9.05 -43.87
N TRP A 675 20.25 8.35 -44.30
CA TRP A 675 20.30 7.65 -45.56
C TRP A 675 20.28 6.13 -45.33
N THR A 676 19.47 5.41 -46.14
CA THR A 676 19.37 3.95 -46.10
C THR A 676 20.37 3.32 -47.05
N PRO A 677 21.16 2.29 -46.62
CA PRO A 677 22.12 1.66 -47.54
C PRO A 677 21.44 0.95 -48.70
N LEU A 678 21.98 1.15 -49.88
CA LEU A 678 21.60 0.48 -51.12
C LEU A 678 22.74 -0.44 -51.58
N THR A 679 22.45 -1.75 -51.70
CA THR A 679 23.38 -2.78 -52.09
C THR A 679 22.80 -3.67 -53.19
N TYR A 680 23.64 -4.41 -53.88
CA TYR A 680 23.19 -5.37 -54.90
C TYR A 680 23.78 -6.75 -54.59
N ASN A 681 22.89 -7.74 -54.49
CA ASN A 681 23.30 -9.13 -54.34
C ASN A 681 23.37 -9.79 -55.74
N ALA A 682 24.58 -10.09 -56.21
CA ALA A 682 24.81 -10.65 -57.52
C ALA A 682 24.30 -12.09 -57.66
N ASP A 683 24.32 -12.89 -56.60
CA ASP A 683 23.89 -14.29 -56.61
C ASP A 683 22.38 -14.42 -56.82
N THR A 684 21.63 -13.53 -56.14
CA THR A 684 20.16 -13.51 -56.24
C THR A 684 19.63 -12.46 -57.25
N GLN A 685 20.52 -11.73 -57.88
CA GLN A 685 20.19 -10.60 -58.78
C GLN A 685 19.19 -9.63 -58.16
N ALA A 686 19.41 -9.30 -56.91
CA ALA A 686 18.47 -8.48 -56.14
C ALA A 686 19.10 -7.15 -55.70
N LEU A 687 18.42 -6.05 -56.00
CA LEU A 687 18.72 -4.76 -55.38
C LEU A 687 18.13 -4.79 -53.94
N MET A 688 18.91 -4.41 -52.95
CA MET A 688 18.57 -4.46 -51.54
C MET A 688 18.59 -3.04 -50.98
N ARG A 689 17.58 -2.66 -50.21
CA ARG A 689 17.55 -1.44 -49.41
C ARG A 689 17.46 -1.79 -47.95
N GLY A 690 18.42 -1.37 -47.15
CA GLY A 690 18.41 -1.70 -45.71
C GLY A 690 18.14 -3.18 -45.42
N GLY A 691 18.83 -4.07 -46.12
CA GLY A 691 18.64 -5.53 -46.02
C GLY A 691 17.31 -6.09 -46.63
N THR A 692 16.40 -5.21 -47.07
CA THR A 692 15.11 -5.64 -47.66
C THR A 692 15.19 -5.65 -49.21
N LYS A 693 14.73 -6.73 -49.84
CA LYS A 693 14.71 -6.83 -51.27
C LYS A 693 13.78 -5.79 -51.92
N VAL A 694 14.31 -5.00 -52.83
CA VAL A 694 13.53 -4.10 -53.68
C VAL A 694 12.71 -4.96 -54.68
N SER A 695 11.43 -4.61 -54.87
CA SER A 695 10.57 -5.34 -55.81
C SER A 695 11.14 -5.27 -57.22
N SER A 696 11.21 -6.41 -57.88
CA SER A 696 11.74 -6.53 -59.23
C SER A 696 10.81 -7.35 -60.13
N SER A 697 10.88 -7.09 -61.43
CA SER A 697 10.18 -7.84 -62.46
C SER A 697 11.05 -7.97 -63.73
N ASN A 698 10.81 -8.99 -64.54
CA ASN A 698 11.45 -9.08 -65.84
C ASN A 698 10.84 -8.04 -66.76
N GLY A 699 11.64 -7.10 -67.23
CA GLY A 699 11.29 -6.12 -68.27
C GLY A 699 11.73 -6.57 -69.65
N THR A 700 11.43 -5.73 -70.65
CA THR A 700 11.81 -5.96 -72.06
C THR A 700 13.33 -5.84 -72.33
N GLU A 701 14.01 -5.11 -71.39
CA GLU A 701 15.43 -4.76 -71.51
C GLU A 701 16.25 -5.29 -70.33
N GLY A 702 15.80 -6.39 -69.69
CA GLY A 702 16.43 -6.94 -68.46
C GLY A 702 15.61 -6.77 -67.18
N MET A 703 16.23 -6.95 -66.06
CA MET A 703 15.55 -6.81 -64.79
C MET A 703 15.16 -5.37 -64.49
N GLU A 704 13.94 -5.17 -64.07
CA GLU A 704 13.42 -3.85 -63.57
C GLU A 704 13.31 -3.88 -62.05
N TYR A 705 13.97 -2.96 -61.37
CA TYR A 705 13.93 -2.77 -59.94
C TYR A 705 13.10 -1.53 -59.61
N LYS A 706 12.07 -1.65 -58.75
CA LYS A 706 11.21 -0.51 -58.38
C LYS A 706 11.68 0.08 -57.08
N LEU A 707 12.58 1.09 -57.12
CA LEU A 707 13.08 1.78 -55.93
C LEU A 707 12.02 2.76 -55.41
N PRO A 708 11.48 2.56 -54.20
CA PRO A 708 10.50 3.45 -53.60
C PRO A 708 11.11 4.78 -53.20
N ALA A 709 10.26 5.77 -52.89
CA ALA A 709 10.69 7.06 -52.37
C ALA A 709 11.51 6.88 -51.08
N GLY A 710 12.57 7.69 -50.92
CA GLY A 710 13.46 7.61 -49.77
C GLY A 710 14.84 8.22 -50.02
N ASN A 711 15.65 8.23 -48.95
CA ASN A 711 17.05 8.67 -49.01
C ASN A 711 17.93 7.42 -48.97
N TYR A 712 18.77 7.24 -50.01
CA TYR A 712 19.60 6.04 -50.17
C TYR A 712 21.06 6.42 -50.39
N TYR A 713 21.99 5.63 -49.86
CA TYR A 713 23.41 5.76 -50.13
C TYR A 713 24.02 4.43 -50.59
N LEU A 714 25.05 4.45 -51.40
CA LEU A 714 25.75 3.24 -51.79
C LEU A 714 26.70 2.80 -50.68
N LEU A 715 26.54 1.55 -50.22
CA LEU A 715 27.48 0.95 -49.28
C LEU A 715 28.71 0.38 -49.97
N ASN A 716 28.54 -0.10 -51.22
CA ASN A 716 29.60 -0.65 -52.08
C ASN A 716 29.29 -0.36 -53.55
N ASP A 717 30.28 -0.61 -54.42
CA ASP A 717 30.05 -0.55 -55.85
C ASP A 717 28.94 -1.53 -56.27
N ILE A 718 28.04 -1.08 -57.16
CA ILE A 718 26.93 -1.88 -57.66
C ILE A 718 27.11 -2.13 -59.17
N THR A 719 27.19 -3.41 -59.55
CA THR A 719 27.13 -3.81 -60.95
C THR A 719 25.92 -4.68 -61.23
N PHE A 720 25.02 -4.26 -62.08
CA PHE A 720 23.80 -5.00 -62.38
C PHE A 720 23.45 -4.92 -63.86
N ALA A 721 22.60 -5.82 -64.33
CA ALA A 721 22.04 -5.78 -65.68
C ALA A 721 20.52 -5.48 -65.59
N GLY A 722 20.11 -4.30 -66.02
CA GLY A 722 18.69 -3.90 -66.01
C GLY A 722 18.44 -2.43 -65.78
N THR A 723 17.29 -2.11 -65.23
CA THR A 723 16.84 -0.73 -65.01
C THR A 723 16.34 -0.52 -63.57
N ILE A 724 16.71 0.58 -62.92
CA ILE A 724 16.15 1.03 -61.67
C ILE A 724 15.05 2.07 -61.95
N LYS A 725 13.80 1.68 -61.70
CA LYS A 725 12.64 2.59 -61.81
C LYS A 725 12.38 3.31 -60.49
N ILE A 726 12.39 4.61 -60.51
CA ILE A 726 12.13 5.45 -59.34
C ILE A 726 10.61 5.51 -59.10
N SER A 727 10.22 5.40 -57.83
CA SER A 727 8.83 5.55 -57.40
C SER A 727 8.73 6.72 -56.40
N GLY A 728 8.32 7.90 -56.90
CA GLY A 728 8.23 9.11 -56.09
C GLY A 728 9.58 9.87 -55.98
N ASN A 729 9.84 10.51 -54.85
CA ASN A 729 11.05 11.28 -54.63
C ASN A 729 12.13 10.38 -54.06
N VAL A 730 13.25 10.22 -54.75
CA VAL A 730 14.40 9.46 -54.31
C VAL A 730 15.61 10.39 -54.27
N ASN A 731 16.30 10.42 -53.17
CA ASN A 731 17.60 11.03 -53.01
C ASN A 731 18.63 9.88 -52.95
N LEU A 732 19.66 9.91 -53.76
CA LEU A 732 20.70 8.90 -53.80
C LEU A 732 22.09 9.55 -53.64
N CYS A 733 22.79 9.20 -52.56
CA CYS A 733 24.18 9.54 -52.36
C CYS A 733 25.07 8.40 -52.89
N LEU A 734 26.01 8.72 -53.75
CA LEU A 734 26.95 7.74 -54.28
C LEU A 734 27.99 7.31 -53.27
N ASN A 735 28.26 8.12 -52.23
CA ASN A 735 29.16 7.76 -51.13
C ASN A 735 30.54 7.26 -51.64
N GLY A 736 31.11 7.96 -52.63
CA GLY A 736 32.35 7.55 -53.28
C GLY A 736 32.29 6.22 -54.05
N LYS A 737 31.11 5.65 -54.24
CA LYS A 737 30.89 4.36 -54.89
C LYS A 737 30.31 4.55 -56.30
N SER A 738 30.33 3.46 -57.06
CA SER A 738 29.93 3.47 -58.47
C SER A 738 28.74 2.57 -58.74
N ILE A 739 27.86 3.01 -59.62
CA ILE A 739 26.79 2.17 -60.18
C ILE A 739 27.17 1.87 -61.64
N THR A 740 27.32 0.59 -62.00
CA THR A 740 27.61 0.16 -63.34
C THR A 740 26.46 -0.70 -63.87
N ASN A 741 25.85 -0.28 -64.97
CA ASN A 741 24.85 -1.06 -65.65
C ASN A 741 25.49 -1.84 -66.79
N SER A 742 25.41 -3.17 -66.79
CA SER A 742 25.96 -4.07 -67.78
C SER A 742 24.94 -4.54 -68.83
N ALA A 743 23.71 -4.06 -68.75
CA ALA A 743 22.68 -4.41 -69.76
C ALA A 743 22.86 -3.59 -71.06
N GLN A 744 22.71 -4.23 -72.18
CA GLN A 744 22.68 -3.55 -73.48
C GLN A 744 21.34 -2.84 -73.69
N ASP A 745 21.39 -1.64 -74.30
CA ASP A 745 20.22 -0.83 -74.65
C ASP A 745 19.29 -0.49 -73.46
N ALA A 746 19.71 -0.64 -72.17
CA ALA A 746 18.90 -0.36 -70.96
C ALA A 746 19.35 0.90 -70.24
N SER A 747 18.42 1.72 -69.83
CA SER A 747 18.69 2.89 -69.02
C SER A 747 19.03 2.48 -67.57
N THR A 748 20.03 3.05 -66.97
CA THR A 748 20.37 2.79 -65.54
C THR A 748 19.24 3.20 -64.63
N PHE A 749 18.66 4.39 -64.88
CA PHE A 749 17.51 4.91 -64.11
C PHE A 749 16.38 5.29 -65.09
N VAL A 750 15.14 5.00 -64.66
CA VAL A 750 13.95 5.52 -65.34
C VAL A 750 13.15 6.32 -64.29
N ILE A 751 13.00 7.61 -64.53
CA ILE A 751 12.27 8.53 -63.68
C ILE A 751 10.89 8.77 -64.30
N PRO A 752 9.80 8.31 -63.69
CA PRO A 752 8.45 8.51 -64.17
C PRO A 752 8.03 9.98 -64.07
N LYS A 753 6.94 10.38 -64.77
CA LYS A 753 6.44 11.75 -64.85
C LYS A 753 6.27 12.45 -63.47
N ASN A 754 5.95 11.69 -62.43
CA ASN A 754 5.73 12.18 -61.05
C ASN A 754 6.86 11.75 -60.10
N GLY A 755 8.00 11.28 -60.66
CA GLY A 755 9.17 10.90 -59.86
C GLY A 755 10.21 12.03 -59.85
N ASN A 756 11.04 12.05 -58.84
CA ASN A 756 12.18 12.95 -58.73
C ASN A 756 13.39 12.15 -58.22
N LEU A 757 14.54 12.29 -58.89
CA LEU A 757 15.80 11.70 -58.48
C LEU A 757 16.79 12.84 -58.18
N THR A 758 17.23 12.94 -56.92
CA THR A 758 18.34 13.80 -56.56
C THR A 758 19.58 12.94 -56.36
N LEU A 759 20.64 13.27 -57.05
CA LEU A 759 21.94 12.60 -56.88
C LEU A 759 22.89 13.52 -56.12
N CYS A 760 23.57 12.98 -55.13
CA CYS A 760 24.67 13.65 -54.45
C CYS A 760 25.82 12.68 -54.24
N ASP A 761 26.97 13.22 -53.96
CA ASP A 761 28.15 12.45 -53.64
C ASP A 761 29.06 13.30 -52.74
N HIS A 762 29.35 12.81 -51.56
CA HIS A 762 30.20 13.53 -50.62
C HIS A 762 31.64 13.05 -50.72
N GLU A 763 31.94 11.93 -51.47
CA GLU A 763 33.29 11.36 -51.59
C GLU A 763 33.74 11.09 -53.06
N SER A 764 33.04 11.55 -54.09
CA SER A 764 33.38 11.39 -55.50
C SER A 764 33.13 10.01 -56.14
N GLY A 765 31.89 9.55 -56.10
CA GLY A 765 31.43 8.35 -56.81
C GLY A 765 31.07 8.58 -58.30
N THR A 766 30.80 7.49 -59.02
CA THR A 766 30.45 7.54 -60.45
C THR A 766 29.26 6.68 -60.83
N ILE A 767 28.51 7.12 -61.84
CA ILE A 767 27.48 6.32 -62.49
C ILE A 767 27.93 6.06 -63.92
N THR A 768 28.09 4.80 -64.31
CA THR A 768 28.56 4.40 -65.62
C THR A 768 27.64 3.37 -66.28
N SER A 769 27.58 3.40 -67.60
CA SER A 769 27.00 2.34 -68.43
C SER A 769 28.04 1.78 -69.39
N THR A 770 28.05 0.46 -69.53
CA THR A 770 28.94 -0.20 -70.47
C THR A 770 28.59 0.11 -71.92
N ASP A 771 27.42 0.65 -72.16
CA ASP A 771 26.97 1.06 -73.50
C ASP A 771 26.90 2.57 -73.65
N LYS A 772 27.19 3.11 -74.84
CA LYS A 772 27.33 4.53 -75.10
C LYS A 772 25.99 5.27 -75.19
N LEU A 773 24.86 4.65 -74.96
CA LEU A 773 23.52 5.20 -75.08
C LEU A 773 22.89 5.49 -73.63
N SER A 774 22.70 6.78 -73.38
CA SER A 774 21.84 7.37 -72.36
C SER A 774 21.88 6.74 -70.94
N LEU A 775 22.59 7.37 -70.05
CA LEU A 775 22.63 7.05 -68.62
C LEU A 775 21.27 7.24 -67.88
N ILE A 776 20.46 8.15 -68.36
CA ILE A 776 19.17 8.48 -67.75
C ILE A 776 18.08 8.64 -68.89
N HIS A 777 16.99 7.90 -68.71
CA HIS A 777 15.82 8.08 -69.60
C HIS A 777 14.70 8.80 -68.79
N ILE A 778 14.35 10.03 -69.30
CA ILE A 778 13.23 10.81 -68.68
C ILE A 778 12.03 10.63 -69.65
N SER A 779 11.02 9.93 -69.22
CA SER A 779 9.80 9.60 -69.98
C SER A 779 8.79 10.77 -70.05
N GLU A 780 9.22 11.97 -70.33
CA GLU A 780 8.61 13.22 -70.84
C GLU A 780 9.32 14.47 -70.23
N PRO A 781 9.47 15.56 -71.00
CA PRO A 781 10.20 16.75 -70.51
C PRO A 781 9.31 17.63 -69.65
N THR A 782 9.51 17.63 -68.38
CA THR A 782 9.12 18.75 -67.48
C THR A 782 10.28 19.11 -66.56
N ARG A 783 11.00 20.13 -67.02
CA ARG A 783 11.90 21.06 -66.32
C ARG A 783 12.60 20.57 -65.07
N HIS A 784 13.93 20.66 -65.22
CA HIS A 784 14.97 20.62 -64.16
C HIS A 784 15.37 19.23 -63.60
N ALA A 785 16.21 18.53 -64.36
CA ALA A 785 17.28 17.77 -63.74
C ALA A 785 18.42 18.78 -63.45
N GLN A 786 18.67 19.14 -62.26
CA GLN A 786 19.92 19.80 -61.89
C GLN A 786 20.97 18.70 -61.73
N ILE A 787 21.85 18.57 -62.69
CA ILE A 787 23.13 17.86 -62.54
C ILE A 787 24.10 18.90 -62.08
N SER A 788 24.56 18.84 -60.85
CA SER A 788 25.72 19.63 -60.38
C SER A 788 26.86 18.68 -60.10
#